data_62883be4ca77cf1f9a1c94f89ada9da0
#
_entry.id   62883be4ca77cf1f9a1c94f89ada9da0
#
_cell.length_a   1.000
_cell.length_b   1.000
_cell.length_c   1.000
_cell.angle_alpha   90.00
_cell.angle_beta   90.00
_cell.angle_gamma   90.00
#
_symmetry.space_group_name_H-M   'P 1'
#
loop_
_entity.id
_entity.type
_entity.pdbx_description
1 polymer ?
#
loop_
_entity_poly.entity_id
_entity_poly.type
_entity_poly.pdbx_seq_one_letter_code
_entity_poly.pdbx_strand_id
1 'polypeptide(L)'
;VEKIKLPQVHIHPWKIWKFGILFLFILLLGCGHSPSITATLVPSPLPSPLPTAGITTISTPDTEAAARAYLNAWKQEDYPSMYAMLTQVSKDAISEDAFTQKYRSVASEAALSNGIDYQILSKLTTPKSAQVNYRVVLHSILVGDIQRDTVMNLSLENGQWRVQWDDALILPELSGGNHLSMDYKIPSRANIYDRNGHALVAQQDAVAIGFNTGEIHQNQQDELLNLITRMTNGRIRPETLGPQIDNYRNNGGWYLPVTDIAADELAPYEARLSGFAGVILQPFRTRYYVDDIAPHVVGYMSAIQKDEVEVMARLGYKWNERIGRDGLELWGEKYLAGKRGGTLYVMDPSGKTVTVLADSSTEPSQAIYTTLDRDLQLGAQQALNGFIGAIVVVNKNTGEVLAMASSPSFNPNLFEPTNYNSQLLIGNLYGEDRPLYNRATQGQYPLGSVFKIVTMAAALKSGIYTPDTTYNCGYHFDELVNVTLNDWTYDHFQKDGKTQPSGLLTLPQGLMRSCNPFFWHIGLDLYSRGMTTAISDMARGFGLSKSTGIEISEETGNIPVPASPLDSTNNAIGQGATLVTPLQVADFVAAVGNGGTLYKPTVVEKIVPPDGQPTYVFTPTISSHLPISSTDLTTIQDAMVSVIKDPHGTAHQVFPNFPYAVAGKTGTAQDPPRDPHAWFVGYTFVNRPDKPDIAVAVVLENQGEGSDWAAPIFRGIVQLYFSGQRSTFPWETQPGVWKTPTPSVTDTPSPQDTATP
;
A
#
# COMPACT_ATOMS: atom_id res chain seq x y z
N VAL A 1 -35.25 -4.37 -3.94
CA VAL A 1 -34.43 -3.51 -3.05
C VAL A 1 -33.70 -4.44 -2.08
N GLU A 2 -32.63 -5.04 -2.54
CA GLU A 2 -31.74 -5.86 -1.70
C GLU A 2 -30.52 -5.02 -1.31
N LYS A 3 -30.20 -5.07 -0.02
CA LYS A 3 -29.07 -4.34 0.57
C LYS A 3 -27.76 -5.03 0.17
N ILE A 4 -26.97 -4.35 -0.66
CA ILE A 4 -25.60 -4.74 -0.96
C ILE A 4 -24.74 -4.43 0.28
N LYS A 5 -24.19 -5.49 0.89
CA LYS A 5 -23.17 -5.37 1.96
C LYS A 5 -21.81 -5.09 1.31
N LEU A 6 -21.25 -3.93 1.61
CA LEU A 6 -19.86 -3.60 1.30
C LEU A 6 -18.89 -4.44 2.17
N PRO A 7 -17.75 -4.90 1.66
CA PRO A 7 -16.74 -5.58 2.46
C PRO A 7 -16.06 -4.58 3.41
N GLN A 8 -16.01 -4.95 4.69
CA GLN A 8 -15.27 -4.21 5.71
C GLN A 8 -13.78 -4.37 5.49
N VAL A 9 -13.08 -3.25 5.29
CA VAL A 9 -11.62 -3.18 5.36
C VAL A 9 -11.23 -3.24 6.84
N HIS A 10 -10.66 -4.37 7.26
CA HIS A 10 -10.10 -4.51 8.60
C HIS A 10 -8.78 -3.74 8.71
N ILE A 11 -8.83 -2.60 9.38
CA ILE A 11 -7.63 -1.94 9.91
C ILE A 11 -7.24 -2.68 11.19
N HIS A 12 -6.11 -3.37 11.18
CA HIS A 12 -5.54 -3.99 12.38
C HIS A 12 -4.94 -2.93 13.30
N PRO A 13 -5.36 -2.85 14.58
CA PRO A 13 -4.65 -2.02 15.56
C PRO A 13 -3.37 -2.73 16.01
N TRP A 14 -2.29 -2.00 16.11
CA TRP A 14 -1.00 -2.42 16.65
C TRP A 14 -1.13 -3.00 18.07
N LYS A 15 -0.74 -4.24 18.24
CA LYS A 15 -0.58 -4.87 19.55
C LYS A 15 0.76 -4.42 20.18
N ILE A 16 0.66 -3.63 21.22
CA ILE A 16 1.78 -3.34 22.11
C ILE A 16 1.99 -4.56 23.03
N TRP A 17 3.17 -5.14 22.98
CA TRP A 17 3.63 -6.21 23.86
C TRP A 17 3.86 -5.66 25.28
N LYS A 18 3.12 -6.18 26.25
CA LYS A 18 3.43 -6.01 27.69
C LYS A 18 4.26 -7.21 28.14
N PHE A 19 5.50 -6.96 28.54
CA PHE A 19 6.30 -7.90 29.32
C PHE A 19 5.74 -8.01 30.75
N GLY A 20 5.25 -9.18 31.14
CA GLY A 20 4.89 -9.51 32.51
C GLY A 20 6.09 -10.11 33.25
N ILE A 21 6.50 -9.49 34.33
CA ILE A 21 7.49 -10.04 35.27
C ILE A 21 6.75 -10.91 36.27
N LEU A 22 7.14 -12.18 36.29
CA LEU A 22 6.68 -13.20 37.24
C LEU A 22 7.44 -13.04 38.56
N PHE A 23 6.75 -12.68 39.66
CA PHE A 23 7.32 -12.74 41.00
C PHE A 23 6.84 -14.02 41.70
N LEU A 24 7.84 -14.82 42.09
CA LEU A 24 7.73 -16.08 42.82
C LEU A 24 7.59 -15.78 44.33
N PHE A 25 6.47 -16.20 44.96
CA PHE A 25 6.32 -16.16 46.40
C PHE A 25 6.78 -17.52 46.97
N ILE A 26 7.79 -17.48 47.86
CA ILE A 26 8.24 -18.61 48.67
C ILE A 26 7.56 -18.51 50.07
N LEU A 27 6.79 -19.53 50.42
CA LEU A 27 6.26 -19.78 51.73
C LEU A 27 7.37 -20.42 52.59
N LEU A 28 7.59 -19.87 53.78
CA LEU A 28 8.30 -20.55 54.87
C LEU A 28 7.40 -20.61 56.12
N LEU A 29 7.08 -21.85 56.45
CA LEU A 29 6.50 -22.26 57.74
C LEU A 29 7.56 -22.24 58.85
N GLY A 30 7.16 -21.81 60.03
CA GLY A 30 7.95 -21.97 61.25
C GLY A 30 7.06 -22.00 62.50
N CYS A 31 6.99 -23.19 63.07
CA CYS A 31 6.22 -23.55 64.27
C CYS A 31 6.90 -23.05 65.57
N GLY A 32 6.03 -22.77 66.61
CA GLY A 32 6.38 -23.37 67.88
C GLY A 32 6.26 -22.55 69.14
N HIS A 33 5.38 -22.99 70.02
CA HIS A 33 5.39 -23.10 71.49
C HIS A 33 4.69 -22.06 72.33
N SER A 34 3.58 -22.48 72.87
CA SER A 34 2.99 -22.08 74.19
C SER A 34 3.74 -22.80 75.31
N PRO A 35 3.42 -22.69 76.60
CA PRO A 35 2.67 -21.70 77.40
C PRO A 35 3.36 -21.35 78.73
N SER A 36 2.86 -20.37 79.48
CA SER A 36 2.98 -20.35 80.92
C SER A 36 1.85 -19.55 81.57
N ILE A 37 1.15 -20.26 82.37
CA ILE A 37 0.09 -19.82 83.31
C ILE A 37 0.73 -19.17 84.52
N THR A 38 0.22 -18.01 85.00
CA THR A 38 0.24 -17.70 86.40
C THR A 38 -0.99 -16.84 86.76
N ALA A 39 -1.58 -17.26 87.83
CA ALA A 39 -2.91 -16.86 88.35
C ALA A 39 -2.96 -15.56 89.15
N THR A 40 -4.12 -14.97 89.09
CA THR A 40 -4.93 -14.36 90.10
C THR A 40 -4.41 -13.13 90.86
N LEU A 41 -5.16 -12.04 90.72
CA LEU A 41 -5.75 -11.30 91.83
C LEU A 41 -6.89 -10.37 91.32
N VAL A 42 -8.08 -10.53 91.92
CA VAL A 42 -9.28 -9.71 91.67
C VAL A 42 -9.21 -8.50 92.61
N PRO A 43 -9.48 -7.30 92.10
CA PRO A 43 -10.09 -6.24 92.90
C PRO A 43 -11.42 -5.76 92.31
N SER A 44 -12.28 -5.36 93.16
CA SER A 44 -13.66 -4.90 93.07
C SER A 44 -13.96 -3.82 92.00
N PRO A 45 -15.22 -3.70 91.60
CA PRO A 45 -15.60 -2.84 90.47
C PRO A 45 -15.63 -1.35 90.83
N LEU A 46 -14.94 -0.55 90.06
CA LEU A 46 -15.11 0.90 89.93
C LEU A 46 -16.31 1.25 89.07
N PRO A 47 -17.01 2.37 89.34
CA PRO A 47 -18.22 2.71 88.56
C PRO A 47 -17.95 2.99 87.10
N SER A 48 -18.89 2.52 86.26
CA SER A 48 -18.87 2.70 84.83
C SER A 48 -18.69 4.14 84.39
N PRO A 49 -17.75 4.43 83.48
CA PRO A 49 -17.72 5.77 82.85
C PRO A 49 -18.95 5.92 81.96
N LEU A 50 -19.54 7.12 81.98
CA LEU A 50 -20.58 7.53 81.04
C LEU A 50 -20.18 7.26 79.59
N PRO A 51 -21.12 6.87 78.71
CA PRO A 51 -20.78 6.65 77.31
C PRO A 51 -20.27 7.95 76.68
N THR A 52 -19.03 7.98 76.28
CA THR A 52 -18.47 9.04 75.44
C THR A 52 -19.24 8.97 74.14
N ALA A 53 -19.93 10.05 73.78
CA ALA A 53 -20.55 10.17 72.46
C ALA A 53 -19.47 9.90 71.37
N GLY A 54 -19.58 8.77 70.74
CA GLY A 54 -18.71 8.45 69.57
C GLY A 54 -19.02 9.48 68.51
N ILE A 55 -18.15 10.43 68.32
CA ILE A 55 -18.16 11.26 67.11
C ILE A 55 -17.81 10.29 65.95
N THR A 56 -18.83 9.79 65.27
CA THR A 56 -18.64 9.13 64.01
C THR A 56 -18.20 10.18 63.01
N THR A 57 -16.90 10.37 62.85
CA THR A 57 -16.36 11.16 61.76
C THR A 57 -16.66 10.35 60.48
N ILE A 58 -17.76 10.69 59.82
CA ILE A 58 -17.98 10.23 58.45
C ILE A 58 -16.87 10.89 57.64
N SER A 59 -15.85 10.13 57.29
CA SER A 59 -14.80 10.57 56.38
C SER A 59 -15.48 10.90 55.04
N THR A 60 -15.55 12.18 54.70
CA THR A 60 -15.99 12.61 53.38
C THR A 60 -15.03 12.00 52.33
N PRO A 61 -15.53 11.41 51.25
CA PRO A 61 -14.67 10.90 50.18
C PRO A 61 -13.73 12.00 49.67
N ASP A 62 -12.59 11.60 49.10
CA ASP A 62 -11.62 12.56 48.55
C ASP A 62 -12.17 13.25 47.29
N THR A 63 -12.32 14.57 47.38
CA THR A 63 -12.80 15.42 46.29
C THR A 63 -11.83 15.48 45.10
N GLU A 64 -10.53 15.42 45.37
CA GLU A 64 -9.53 15.41 44.30
C GLU A 64 -9.57 14.10 43.53
N ALA A 65 -9.78 12.97 44.20
CA ALA A 65 -9.94 11.69 43.54
C ALA A 65 -11.16 11.67 42.59
N ALA A 66 -12.29 12.28 43.01
CA ALA A 66 -13.48 12.40 42.17
C ALA A 66 -13.25 13.30 40.95
N ALA A 67 -12.60 14.45 41.11
CA ALA A 67 -12.24 15.33 40.00
C ALA A 67 -11.27 14.65 39.02
N ARG A 68 -10.26 13.95 39.55
CA ARG A 68 -9.32 13.16 38.70
C ARG A 68 -10.03 12.04 37.95
N ALA A 69 -10.99 11.37 38.56
CA ALA A 69 -11.76 10.32 37.86
C ALA A 69 -12.51 10.90 36.64
N TYR A 70 -13.17 12.07 36.83
CA TYR A 70 -13.87 12.77 35.77
C TYR A 70 -12.91 13.21 34.63
N LEU A 71 -11.79 13.85 34.97
CA LEU A 71 -10.81 14.37 34.02
C LEU A 71 -10.05 13.24 33.30
N ASN A 72 -9.80 12.10 33.98
CA ASN A 72 -9.23 10.91 33.34
C ASN A 72 -10.21 10.28 32.38
N ALA A 73 -11.50 10.24 32.71
CA ALA A 73 -12.53 9.77 31.79
C ALA A 73 -12.60 10.68 30.54
N TRP A 74 -12.50 12.02 30.73
CA TRP A 74 -12.41 12.95 29.59
C TRP A 74 -11.15 12.71 28.74
N LYS A 75 -9.98 12.58 29.38
CA LYS A 75 -8.74 12.26 28.64
C LYS A 75 -8.81 10.94 27.84
N GLN A 76 -9.62 9.99 28.28
CA GLN A 76 -9.87 8.72 27.63
C GLN A 76 -11.08 8.74 26.67
N GLU A 77 -11.76 9.89 26.57
CA GLU A 77 -13.01 10.08 25.81
C GLU A 77 -14.15 9.12 26.26
N ASP A 78 -14.10 8.67 27.52
CA ASP A 78 -15.14 7.86 28.14
C ASP A 78 -16.28 8.76 28.64
N TYR A 79 -17.04 9.33 27.71
CA TYR A 79 -18.15 10.26 27.99
C TYR A 79 -19.29 9.61 28.79
N PRO A 80 -19.64 8.33 28.60
CA PRO A 80 -20.64 7.66 29.45
C PRO A 80 -20.22 7.64 30.93
N SER A 81 -18.96 7.34 31.25
CA SER A 81 -18.43 7.39 32.61
C SER A 81 -18.44 8.82 33.17
N MET A 82 -18.09 9.82 32.37
CA MET A 82 -18.19 11.23 32.76
C MET A 82 -19.64 11.61 33.10
N TYR A 83 -20.59 11.26 32.24
CA TYR A 83 -22.01 11.52 32.43
C TYR A 83 -22.56 10.81 33.70
N ALA A 84 -22.14 9.58 33.95
CA ALA A 84 -22.51 8.86 35.17
C ALA A 84 -22.07 9.59 36.46
N MET A 85 -20.97 10.36 36.41
CA MET A 85 -20.45 11.14 37.54
C MET A 85 -21.13 12.50 37.76
N LEU A 86 -22.08 12.92 36.92
CA LEU A 86 -22.80 14.19 37.05
C LEU A 86 -23.79 14.16 38.20
N THR A 87 -24.10 15.38 38.75
CA THR A 87 -25.24 15.57 39.67
C THR A 87 -26.56 15.29 38.98
N GLN A 88 -27.61 14.97 39.76
CA GLN A 88 -28.93 14.76 39.21
C GLN A 88 -29.45 16.02 38.48
N VAL A 89 -29.21 17.20 39.02
CA VAL A 89 -29.59 18.48 38.38
C VAL A 89 -28.93 18.65 37.01
N SER A 90 -27.66 18.31 36.89
CA SER A 90 -26.99 18.35 35.59
C SER A 90 -27.56 17.33 34.59
N LYS A 91 -27.91 16.11 35.04
CA LYS A 91 -28.53 15.09 34.20
C LYS A 91 -29.96 15.46 33.77
N ASP A 92 -30.68 16.18 34.60
CA ASP A 92 -32.01 16.70 34.27
C ASP A 92 -31.94 17.85 33.22
N ALA A 93 -30.80 18.57 33.17
CA ALA A 93 -30.59 19.69 32.26
C ALA A 93 -30.04 19.27 30.90
N ILE A 94 -29.32 18.14 30.78
CA ILE A 94 -28.74 17.66 29.53
C ILE A 94 -28.81 16.14 29.47
N SER A 95 -29.21 15.60 28.30
CA SER A 95 -29.16 14.16 28.05
C SER A 95 -27.71 13.66 27.81
N GLU A 96 -27.47 12.36 28.01
CA GLU A 96 -26.16 11.74 27.76
C GLU A 96 -25.68 11.94 26.33
N ASP A 97 -26.58 11.81 25.34
CA ASP A 97 -26.25 12.03 23.94
C ASP A 97 -25.85 13.48 23.66
N ALA A 98 -26.60 14.46 24.21
CA ALA A 98 -26.29 15.88 24.03
C ALA A 98 -24.98 16.27 24.74
N PHE A 99 -24.73 15.73 25.93
CA PHE A 99 -23.49 15.88 26.65
C PHE A 99 -22.30 15.33 25.83
N THR A 100 -22.40 14.09 25.37
CA THR A 100 -21.37 13.45 24.53
C THR A 100 -21.09 14.25 23.27
N GLN A 101 -22.16 14.72 22.60
CA GLN A 101 -22.02 15.52 21.39
C GLN A 101 -21.30 16.84 21.59
N LYS A 102 -21.48 17.51 22.76
CA LYS A 102 -20.75 18.73 23.05
C LYS A 102 -19.23 18.52 23.11
N TYR A 103 -18.78 17.48 23.82
CA TYR A 103 -17.36 17.15 23.90
C TYR A 103 -16.77 16.76 22.53
N ARG A 104 -17.51 15.95 21.76
CA ARG A 104 -17.10 15.57 20.39
C ARG A 104 -17.04 16.78 19.45
N SER A 105 -18.03 17.67 19.53
CA SER A 105 -18.04 18.90 18.72
C SER A 105 -16.83 19.79 19.04
N VAL A 106 -16.52 19.98 20.33
CA VAL A 106 -15.33 20.73 20.75
C VAL A 106 -14.05 20.06 20.23
N ALA A 107 -13.95 18.73 20.34
CA ALA A 107 -12.79 18.00 19.88
C ALA A 107 -12.60 18.10 18.34
N SER A 108 -13.70 18.05 17.57
CA SER A 108 -13.67 18.20 16.12
C SER A 108 -13.38 19.64 15.68
N GLU A 109 -14.10 20.63 16.25
CA GLU A 109 -13.94 22.05 15.88
C GLU A 109 -12.56 22.61 16.28
N ALA A 110 -12.03 22.18 17.41
CA ALA A 110 -10.68 22.56 17.84
C ALA A 110 -9.57 21.67 17.21
N ALA A 111 -9.91 20.69 16.37
CA ALA A 111 -8.99 19.75 15.76
C ALA A 111 -8.07 19.07 16.79
N LEU A 112 -8.65 18.43 17.80
CA LEU A 112 -7.93 17.75 18.89
C LEU A 112 -7.53 16.33 18.48
N SER A 113 -6.40 16.17 17.81
CA SER A 113 -5.88 14.84 17.43
C SER A 113 -5.18 14.12 18.59
N ASN A 114 -4.59 14.87 19.53
CA ASN A 114 -3.84 14.35 20.67
C ASN A 114 -4.59 14.46 22.01
N GLY A 115 -5.90 14.73 21.95
CA GLY A 115 -6.75 14.80 23.13
C GLY A 115 -6.44 15.97 24.07
N ILE A 116 -6.49 15.72 25.36
CA ILE A 116 -6.27 16.72 26.38
C ILE A 116 -5.26 16.27 27.45
N ASP A 117 -4.62 17.25 28.10
CA ASP A 117 -3.93 17.08 29.38
C ASP A 117 -4.55 17.95 30.46
N TYR A 118 -4.37 17.58 31.73
CA TYR A 118 -4.85 18.40 32.85
C TYR A 118 -3.92 18.38 34.04
N GLN A 119 -4.04 19.44 34.89
CA GLN A 119 -3.36 19.57 36.16
C GLN A 119 -4.32 20.11 37.20
N ILE A 120 -4.46 19.44 38.35
CA ILE A 120 -5.17 20.00 39.50
C ILE A 120 -4.30 21.11 40.14
N LEU A 121 -4.89 22.29 40.34
CA LEU A 121 -4.21 23.46 40.88
C LEU A 121 -4.48 23.62 42.36
N SER A 122 -5.76 23.53 42.79
CA SER A 122 -6.17 23.66 44.19
C SER A 122 -7.55 23.03 44.42
N LYS A 123 -7.87 22.77 45.70
CA LYS A 123 -9.20 22.30 46.09
C LYS A 123 -9.68 23.02 47.34
N LEU A 124 -10.97 23.28 47.40
CA LEU A 124 -11.70 23.77 48.60
C LEU A 124 -12.85 22.80 48.85
N THR A 125 -12.90 22.20 50.03
CA THR A 125 -13.93 21.21 50.39
C THR A 125 -14.70 21.66 51.60
N THR A 126 -16.01 21.65 51.52
CA THR A 126 -16.95 21.79 52.62
C THR A 126 -17.70 20.48 52.85
N PRO A 127 -18.50 20.29 53.89
CA PRO A 127 -19.18 19.02 54.16
C PRO A 127 -20.15 18.54 53.05
N LYS A 128 -20.65 19.44 52.19
CA LYS A 128 -21.66 19.11 51.17
C LYS A 128 -21.30 19.59 49.75
N SER A 129 -20.30 20.46 49.61
CA SER A 129 -19.85 20.99 48.31
C SER A 129 -18.34 21.10 48.26
N ALA A 130 -17.80 21.06 47.06
CA ALA A 130 -16.38 21.30 46.86
C ALA A 130 -16.14 22.03 45.54
N GLN A 131 -15.01 22.72 45.47
CA GLN A 131 -14.50 23.34 44.24
C GLN A 131 -13.09 22.82 44.01
N VAL A 132 -12.83 22.36 42.79
CA VAL A 132 -11.52 21.93 42.33
C VAL A 132 -11.12 22.79 41.14
N ASN A 133 -10.08 23.62 41.37
CA ASN A 133 -9.48 24.39 40.30
C ASN A 133 -8.51 23.47 39.52
N TYR A 134 -8.62 23.46 38.25
CA TYR A 134 -7.72 22.70 37.38
C TYR A 134 -7.37 23.48 36.13
N ARG A 135 -6.23 23.14 35.56
CA ARG A 135 -5.78 23.58 34.25
C ARG A 135 -6.07 22.48 33.27
N VAL A 136 -6.70 22.81 32.15
CA VAL A 136 -6.83 21.91 30.98
C VAL A 136 -5.99 22.47 29.85
N VAL A 137 -5.33 21.57 29.12
CA VAL A 137 -4.61 21.84 27.87
C VAL A 137 -5.24 21.00 26.77
N LEU A 138 -5.81 21.65 25.77
CA LEU A 138 -6.38 21.02 24.60
C LEU A 138 -5.30 21.05 23.49
N HIS A 139 -4.90 19.88 22.98
CA HIS A 139 -3.84 19.78 21.99
C HIS A 139 -4.41 19.82 20.57
N SER A 140 -4.51 21.03 20.00
CA SER A 140 -4.97 21.23 18.64
C SER A 140 -3.83 21.06 17.63
N ILE A 141 -4.06 20.25 16.58
CA ILE A 141 -3.10 20.09 15.48
C ILE A 141 -3.01 21.35 14.61
N LEU A 142 -4.06 22.19 14.61
CA LEU A 142 -4.15 23.40 13.78
C LEU A 142 -3.59 24.62 14.49
N VAL A 143 -3.97 24.85 15.75
CA VAL A 143 -3.68 26.12 16.44
C VAL A 143 -2.75 25.93 17.65
N GLY A 144 -2.23 24.71 17.87
CA GLY A 144 -1.35 24.41 18.99
C GLY A 144 -2.12 24.24 20.32
N ASP A 145 -1.41 24.34 21.43
CA ASP A 145 -1.97 24.10 22.75
C ASP A 145 -2.86 25.26 23.24
N ILE A 146 -4.11 24.93 23.60
CA ILE A 146 -5.05 25.87 24.19
C ILE A 146 -5.12 25.56 25.69
N GLN A 147 -4.54 26.43 26.49
CA GLN A 147 -4.48 26.26 27.93
C GLN A 147 -5.48 27.16 28.64
N ARG A 148 -6.31 26.61 29.56
CA ARG A 148 -7.26 27.36 30.38
C ARG A 148 -7.30 26.80 31.79
N ASP A 149 -7.46 27.74 32.75
CA ASP A 149 -7.74 27.40 34.13
C ASP A 149 -9.26 27.47 34.33
N THR A 150 -9.84 26.45 34.95
CA THR A 150 -11.27 26.35 35.16
C THR A 150 -11.61 25.73 36.50
N VAL A 151 -12.87 25.84 36.93
CA VAL A 151 -13.34 25.43 38.26
C VAL A 151 -14.40 24.34 38.13
N MET A 152 -14.12 23.17 38.68
CA MET A 152 -15.10 22.09 38.80
C MET A 152 -15.82 22.19 40.12
N ASN A 153 -17.13 22.46 40.11
CA ASN A 153 -17.98 22.40 41.26
C ASN A 153 -18.49 20.97 41.50
N LEU A 154 -18.42 20.50 42.73
CA LEU A 154 -18.87 19.17 43.13
C LEU A 154 -19.89 19.27 44.26
N SER A 155 -20.92 18.44 44.24
CA SER A 155 -21.90 18.24 45.31
C SER A 155 -21.80 16.82 45.88
N LEU A 156 -21.95 16.66 47.18
CA LEU A 156 -21.99 15.35 47.82
C LEU A 156 -23.42 14.80 47.75
N GLU A 157 -23.66 13.82 46.86
CA GLU A 157 -24.94 13.14 46.67
C GLU A 157 -24.78 11.63 47.01
N ASN A 158 -25.62 11.15 47.93
CA ASN A 158 -25.61 9.73 48.35
C ASN A 158 -24.21 9.23 48.77
N GLY A 159 -23.42 10.08 49.43
CA GLY A 159 -22.08 9.72 49.88
C GLY A 159 -20.98 9.73 48.81
N GLN A 160 -21.28 10.21 47.62
CA GLN A 160 -20.34 10.34 46.51
C GLN A 160 -20.29 11.77 45.98
N TRP A 161 -19.09 12.23 45.61
CA TRP A 161 -18.91 13.52 44.96
C TRP A 161 -19.40 13.43 43.51
N ARG A 162 -20.33 14.33 43.14
CA ARG A 162 -20.90 14.46 41.79
C ARG A 162 -20.56 15.81 41.19
N VAL A 163 -20.28 15.83 39.89
CA VAL A 163 -19.88 17.03 39.14
C VAL A 163 -21.13 17.86 38.79
N GLN A 164 -21.14 19.14 39.19
CA GLN A 164 -22.09 20.11 38.63
C GLN A 164 -21.58 20.58 37.31
N TRP A 165 -22.20 20.06 36.25
CA TRP A 165 -21.70 20.26 34.89
C TRP A 165 -22.36 21.48 34.22
N ASP A 166 -21.53 22.28 33.54
CA ASP A 166 -21.92 23.25 32.53
C ASP A 166 -20.85 23.32 31.44
N ASP A 167 -21.09 24.04 30.34
CA ASP A 167 -20.17 24.15 29.20
C ASP A 167 -18.81 24.77 29.61
N ALA A 168 -18.73 25.57 30.65
CA ALA A 168 -17.48 26.18 31.15
C ALA A 168 -16.49 25.16 31.71
N LEU A 169 -16.93 23.93 32.02
CA LEU A 169 -16.02 22.84 32.39
C LEU A 169 -15.17 22.33 31.22
N ILE A 170 -15.61 22.55 30.00
CA ILE A 170 -14.81 22.26 28.81
C ILE A 170 -13.83 23.42 28.59
N LEU A 171 -14.38 24.61 28.42
CA LEU A 171 -13.65 25.88 28.31
C LEU A 171 -14.52 26.99 28.93
N PRO A 172 -13.98 27.90 29.75
CA PRO A 172 -14.76 28.99 30.39
C PRO A 172 -15.55 29.83 29.38
N GLU A 173 -15.01 30.02 28.17
CA GLU A 173 -15.59 30.83 27.13
C GLU A 173 -16.83 30.20 26.49
N LEU A 174 -17.10 28.90 26.67
CA LEU A 174 -18.28 28.21 26.19
C LEU A 174 -19.53 28.44 27.05
N SER A 175 -19.38 29.10 28.20
CA SER A 175 -20.51 29.45 29.04
C SER A 175 -21.59 30.22 28.29
N GLY A 176 -22.87 29.94 28.63
CA GLY A 176 -24.00 30.66 28.02
C GLY A 176 -24.43 30.11 26.63
N GLY A 177 -24.00 28.91 26.26
CA GLY A 177 -24.37 28.27 25.01
C GLY A 177 -23.47 28.66 23.83
N ASN A 178 -22.35 29.30 24.11
CA ASN A 178 -21.32 29.57 23.07
C ASN A 178 -20.73 28.27 22.53
N HIS A 179 -20.20 28.36 21.29
CA HIS A 179 -19.60 27.22 20.60
C HIS A 179 -18.30 27.61 19.88
N LEU A 180 -17.47 26.65 19.57
CA LEU A 180 -16.26 26.85 18.77
C LEU A 180 -16.57 26.92 17.29
N SER A 181 -15.77 27.69 16.56
CA SER A 181 -15.77 27.72 15.10
C SER A 181 -14.35 27.92 14.59
N MET A 182 -13.88 26.99 13.74
CA MET A 182 -12.56 27.06 13.11
C MET A 182 -12.62 27.76 11.76
N ASP A 183 -11.85 28.81 11.57
CA ASP A 183 -11.53 29.34 10.25
C ASP A 183 -10.21 28.74 9.79
N TYR A 184 -10.30 27.83 8.81
CA TYR A 184 -9.17 27.04 8.35
C TYR A 184 -8.31 27.82 7.37
N LYS A 185 -6.99 27.79 7.60
CA LYS A 185 -5.97 28.29 6.66
C LYS A 185 -5.32 27.06 6.01
N ILE A 186 -5.62 26.85 4.72
CA ILE A 186 -5.23 25.61 4.00
C ILE A 186 -4.23 26.00 2.90
N PRO A 187 -2.99 25.46 2.92
CA PRO A 187 -2.04 25.63 1.83
C PRO A 187 -2.56 24.98 0.53
N SER A 188 -2.15 25.51 -0.62
CA SER A 188 -2.33 24.80 -1.87
C SER A 188 -1.50 23.52 -1.89
N ARG A 189 -2.09 22.40 -2.34
CA ARG A 189 -1.39 21.11 -2.42
C ARG A 189 -0.28 21.18 -3.48
N ALA A 190 0.93 20.70 -3.13
CA ALA A 190 2.08 20.71 -4.00
C ALA A 190 2.01 19.63 -5.09
N ASN A 191 2.79 19.80 -6.15
CA ASN A 191 2.86 18.91 -7.29
C ASN A 191 3.76 17.69 -7.04
N ILE A 192 3.62 16.68 -7.92
CA ILE A 192 4.50 15.53 -8.01
C ILE A 192 5.16 15.55 -9.38
N TYR A 193 6.48 15.39 -9.41
CA TYR A 193 7.30 15.46 -10.62
C TYR A 193 8.07 14.16 -10.85
N ASP A 194 8.43 13.88 -12.10
CA ASP A 194 9.43 12.88 -12.43
C ASP A 194 10.85 13.36 -12.03
N ARG A 195 11.86 12.52 -12.20
CA ARG A 195 13.26 12.85 -11.91
C ARG A 195 13.81 14.03 -12.74
N ASN A 196 13.24 14.29 -13.89
CA ASN A 196 13.65 15.35 -14.83
C ASN A 196 12.88 16.67 -14.61
N GLY A 197 11.92 16.70 -13.68
CA GLY A 197 11.09 17.86 -13.36
C GLY A 197 9.84 18.00 -14.22
N HIS A 198 9.46 16.96 -15.00
CA HIS A 198 8.18 16.95 -15.69
C HIS A 198 7.07 16.60 -14.71
N ALA A 199 5.96 17.31 -14.76
CA ALA A 199 4.84 17.04 -13.87
C ALA A 199 4.21 15.67 -14.15
N LEU A 200 4.01 14.90 -13.09
CA LEU A 200 3.16 13.71 -13.06
C LEU A 200 1.79 14.06 -12.51
N VAL A 201 1.75 14.97 -11.54
CA VAL A 201 0.51 15.52 -10.96
C VAL A 201 0.69 17.01 -10.72
N ALA A 202 -0.25 17.83 -11.24
CA ALA A 202 -0.22 19.27 -11.09
C ALA A 202 -1.62 19.88 -10.98
N GLN A 203 -1.73 21.07 -10.38
CA GLN A 203 -2.96 21.85 -10.42
C GLN A 203 -3.07 22.52 -11.78
N GLN A 204 -4.11 22.19 -12.54
CA GLN A 204 -4.34 22.80 -13.86
C GLN A 204 -5.78 22.65 -14.34
N ASP A 205 -6.10 23.33 -15.44
CA ASP A 205 -7.34 23.12 -16.16
C ASP A 205 -7.21 21.93 -17.10
N ALA A 206 -8.25 21.12 -17.18
CA ALA A 206 -8.33 19.92 -18.02
C ALA A 206 -9.65 19.87 -18.77
N VAL A 207 -9.73 19.01 -19.78
CA VAL A 207 -10.92 18.84 -20.60
C VAL A 207 -11.24 17.33 -20.71
N ALA A 208 -12.46 16.97 -20.33
CA ALA A 208 -13.00 15.64 -20.57
C ALA A 208 -13.50 15.58 -22.03
N ILE A 209 -12.98 14.63 -22.78
CA ILE A 209 -13.34 14.39 -24.19
C ILE A 209 -14.22 13.18 -24.27
N GLY A 210 -15.36 13.31 -24.91
CA GLY A 210 -16.27 12.21 -25.20
C GLY A 210 -16.94 12.40 -26.55
N PHE A 211 -17.62 11.36 -27.02
CA PHE A 211 -18.28 11.33 -28.29
C PHE A 211 -19.77 11.02 -28.18
N ASN A 212 -20.60 11.86 -28.82
CA ASN A 212 -21.94 11.43 -29.23
C ASN A 212 -21.80 10.62 -30.54
N THR A 213 -21.72 9.31 -30.38
CA THR A 213 -21.37 8.42 -31.49
C THR A 213 -22.39 8.41 -32.63
N GLY A 214 -23.65 8.78 -32.34
CA GLY A 214 -24.71 8.92 -33.33
C GLY A 214 -24.52 10.09 -34.31
N GLU A 215 -23.77 11.10 -33.90
CA GLU A 215 -23.51 12.31 -34.72
C GLU A 215 -22.18 12.23 -35.49
N ILE A 216 -21.31 11.26 -35.16
CA ILE A 216 -20.04 11.10 -35.90
C ILE A 216 -20.32 10.56 -37.31
N HIS A 217 -19.92 11.31 -38.30
CA HIS A 217 -20.00 10.88 -39.71
C HIS A 217 -19.01 9.78 -40.01
N GLN A 218 -19.46 8.65 -40.58
CA GLN A 218 -18.61 7.50 -40.91
C GLN A 218 -17.39 7.85 -41.79
N ASN A 219 -17.58 8.77 -42.76
CA ASN A 219 -16.50 9.20 -43.66
C ASN A 219 -15.44 10.08 -42.95
N GLN A 220 -15.65 10.53 -41.72
CA GLN A 220 -14.73 11.34 -40.94
C GLN A 220 -14.14 10.55 -39.74
N GLN A 221 -14.66 9.35 -39.46
CA GLN A 221 -14.28 8.55 -38.31
C GLN A 221 -12.77 8.23 -38.28
N ASP A 222 -12.18 7.83 -39.40
CA ASP A 222 -10.75 7.50 -39.47
C ASP A 222 -9.87 8.73 -39.22
N GLU A 223 -10.29 9.91 -39.73
CA GLU A 223 -9.57 11.16 -39.48
C GLU A 223 -9.61 11.55 -37.99
N LEU A 224 -10.79 11.43 -37.37
CA LEU A 224 -10.98 11.67 -35.94
C LEU A 224 -10.13 10.71 -35.08
N LEU A 225 -10.15 9.42 -35.38
CA LEU A 225 -9.35 8.41 -34.69
C LEU A 225 -7.85 8.70 -34.79
N ASN A 226 -7.36 9.03 -35.98
CA ASN A 226 -5.97 9.42 -36.19
C ASN A 226 -5.59 10.73 -35.45
N LEU A 227 -6.52 11.66 -35.30
CA LEU A 227 -6.31 12.89 -34.56
C LEU A 227 -6.19 12.59 -33.05
N ILE A 228 -7.09 11.82 -32.48
CA ILE A 228 -7.05 11.36 -31.10
C ILE A 228 -5.75 10.59 -30.81
N THR A 229 -5.35 9.68 -31.71
CA THR A 229 -4.11 8.92 -31.55
C THR A 229 -2.88 9.83 -31.49
N ARG A 230 -2.79 10.84 -32.33
CA ARG A 230 -1.68 11.81 -32.32
C ARG A 230 -1.69 12.68 -31.07
N MET A 231 -2.86 13.19 -30.69
CA MET A 231 -3.04 14.03 -29.51
C MET A 231 -2.66 13.28 -28.21
N THR A 232 -2.96 11.98 -28.16
CA THR A 232 -2.67 11.12 -26.99
C THR A 232 -1.34 10.36 -27.10
N ASN A 233 -0.44 10.76 -28.01
CA ASN A 233 0.85 10.11 -28.24
C ASN A 233 0.76 8.58 -28.37
N GLY A 234 -0.31 8.07 -29.02
CA GLY A 234 -0.55 6.66 -29.27
C GLY A 234 -1.11 5.88 -28.06
N ARG A 235 -1.48 6.55 -26.97
CA ARG A 235 -2.19 5.89 -25.83
C ARG A 235 -3.53 5.33 -26.27
N ILE A 236 -4.29 6.09 -27.05
CA ILE A 236 -5.55 5.67 -27.64
C ILE A 236 -5.31 5.39 -29.11
N ARG A 237 -5.69 4.19 -29.53
CA ARG A 237 -5.44 3.71 -30.90
C ARG A 237 -6.74 3.52 -31.67
N PRO A 238 -6.71 3.66 -33.02
CA PRO A 238 -7.89 3.44 -33.87
C PRO A 238 -8.47 2.02 -33.67
N GLU A 239 -7.63 1.02 -33.49
CA GLU A 239 -8.01 -0.39 -33.34
C GLU A 239 -8.81 -0.66 -32.07
N THR A 240 -8.63 0.18 -31.03
CA THR A 240 -9.37 0.05 -29.77
C THR A 240 -10.58 0.97 -29.70
N LEU A 241 -10.46 2.22 -30.16
CA LEU A 241 -11.54 3.22 -30.08
C LEU A 241 -12.58 3.03 -31.17
N GLY A 242 -12.20 2.63 -32.40
CA GLY A 242 -13.12 2.43 -33.51
C GLY A 242 -14.24 1.43 -33.18
N PRO A 243 -13.94 0.21 -32.73
CA PRO A 243 -14.95 -0.75 -32.31
C PRO A 243 -15.86 -0.26 -31.17
N GLN A 244 -15.34 0.56 -30.26
CA GLN A 244 -16.15 1.16 -29.19
C GLN A 244 -17.17 2.16 -29.75
N ILE A 245 -16.76 3.03 -30.69
CA ILE A 245 -17.66 3.96 -31.38
C ILE A 245 -18.78 3.19 -32.07
N ASP A 246 -18.44 2.13 -32.80
CA ASP A 246 -19.43 1.34 -33.55
C ASP A 246 -20.38 0.59 -32.59
N ASN A 247 -19.86 0.06 -31.49
CA ASN A 247 -20.69 -0.61 -30.47
C ASN A 247 -21.66 0.37 -29.81
N TYR A 248 -21.18 1.56 -29.37
CA TYR A 248 -22.04 2.59 -28.76
C TYR A 248 -23.10 3.10 -29.75
N ARG A 249 -22.72 3.33 -31.01
CA ARG A 249 -23.65 3.76 -32.08
C ARG A 249 -24.76 2.73 -32.29
N ASN A 250 -24.42 1.44 -32.35
CA ASN A 250 -25.36 0.36 -32.58
C ASN A 250 -26.30 0.10 -31.40
N ASN A 251 -25.84 0.39 -30.18
CA ASN A 251 -26.61 0.16 -28.94
C ASN A 251 -27.31 1.43 -28.41
N GLY A 252 -27.33 2.52 -29.16
CA GLY A 252 -28.04 3.76 -28.81
C GLY A 252 -27.40 4.55 -27.65
N GLY A 253 -26.10 4.33 -27.41
CA GLY A 253 -25.33 5.12 -26.43
C GLY A 253 -25.10 6.54 -26.93
N TRP A 254 -25.51 7.53 -26.16
CA TRP A 254 -25.43 8.94 -26.54
C TRP A 254 -24.06 9.58 -26.23
N TYR A 255 -23.31 9.06 -25.27
CA TYR A 255 -22.00 9.58 -24.88
C TYR A 255 -21.01 8.45 -24.62
N LEU A 256 -19.97 8.37 -25.41
CA LEU A 256 -18.82 7.50 -25.23
C LEU A 256 -17.68 8.34 -24.61
N PRO A 257 -17.32 8.11 -23.34
CA PRO A 257 -16.14 8.76 -22.74
C PRO A 257 -14.88 8.25 -23.44
N VAL A 258 -13.96 9.17 -23.80
CA VAL A 258 -12.74 8.85 -24.57
C VAL A 258 -11.49 9.05 -23.71
N THR A 259 -11.27 10.27 -23.22
CA THR A 259 -10.09 10.60 -22.39
C THR A 259 -10.26 11.93 -21.69
N ASP A 260 -9.37 12.18 -20.73
CA ASP A 260 -9.14 13.51 -20.14
C ASP A 260 -7.77 14.01 -20.61
N ILE A 261 -7.65 15.29 -20.90
CA ILE A 261 -6.41 15.90 -21.36
C ILE A 261 -6.23 17.29 -20.71
N ALA A 262 -4.98 17.70 -20.47
CA ALA A 262 -4.69 19.06 -20.03
C ALA A 262 -5.15 20.10 -21.07
N ALA A 263 -5.68 21.22 -20.61
CA ALA A 263 -6.22 22.23 -21.52
C ALA A 263 -5.16 22.84 -22.46
N ASP A 264 -3.92 22.99 -21.98
CA ASP A 264 -2.78 23.45 -22.77
C ASP A 264 -2.32 22.44 -23.82
N GLU A 265 -2.38 21.15 -23.51
CA GLU A 265 -2.10 20.06 -24.46
C GLU A 265 -3.20 19.91 -25.52
N LEU A 266 -4.47 20.19 -25.15
CA LEU A 266 -5.59 20.21 -26.08
C LEU A 266 -5.52 21.39 -27.06
N ALA A 267 -5.04 22.56 -26.61
CA ALA A 267 -5.13 23.82 -27.35
C ALA A 267 -4.69 23.73 -28.82
N PRO A 268 -3.62 23.02 -29.23
CA PRO A 268 -3.23 22.88 -30.64
C PRO A 268 -4.23 22.05 -31.48
N TYR A 269 -5.10 21.30 -30.86
CA TYR A 269 -6.03 20.38 -31.51
C TYR A 269 -7.49 20.77 -31.35
N GLU A 270 -7.81 21.69 -30.43
CA GLU A 270 -9.18 22.06 -30.02
C GLU A 270 -10.06 22.49 -31.18
N ALA A 271 -9.55 23.43 -31.99
CA ALA A 271 -10.31 23.95 -33.14
C ALA A 271 -10.63 22.85 -34.17
N ARG A 272 -9.73 21.89 -34.35
CA ARG A 272 -9.92 20.77 -35.27
C ARG A 272 -10.86 19.71 -34.69
N LEU A 273 -10.74 19.39 -33.42
CA LEU A 273 -11.64 18.47 -32.72
C LEU A 273 -13.08 18.99 -32.67
N SER A 274 -13.26 20.31 -32.38
CA SER A 274 -14.56 20.94 -32.33
C SER A 274 -15.23 21.02 -33.74
N GLY A 275 -14.47 20.82 -34.80
CA GLY A 275 -14.98 20.75 -36.19
C GLY A 275 -15.64 19.40 -36.55
N PHE A 276 -15.45 18.35 -35.74
CA PHE A 276 -16.12 17.05 -35.94
C PHE A 276 -17.48 17.04 -35.23
N ALA A 277 -18.53 16.65 -35.97
CA ALA A 277 -19.84 16.46 -35.37
C ALA A 277 -19.75 15.33 -34.30
N GLY A 278 -20.44 15.50 -33.20
CA GLY A 278 -20.48 14.52 -32.11
C GLY A 278 -19.29 14.55 -31.15
N VAL A 279 -18.26 15.38 -31.36
CA VAL A 279 -17.20 15.57 -30.35
C VAL A 279 -17.69 16.52 -29.26
N ILE A 280 -17.55 16.09 -28.01
CA ILE A 280 -17.96 16.83 -26.82
C ILE A 280 -16.72 17.12 -25.98
N LEU A 281 -16.47 18.39 -25.69
CA LEU A 281 -15.37 18.87 -24.87
C LEU A 281 -15.95 19.54 -23.62
N GLN A 282 -15.64 18.99 -22.43
CA GLN A 282 -16.13 19.48 -21.13
C GLN A 282 -14.95 19.93 -20.26
N PRO A 283 -14.71 21.27 -20.13
CA PRO A 283 -13.61 21.78 -19.31
C PRO A 283 -13.92 21.59 -17.82
N PHE A 284 -12.87 21.30 -17.02
CA PHE A 284 -12.91 21.24 -15.57
C PHE A 284 -11.56 21.63 -14.98
N ARG A 285 -11.55 22.12 -13.75
CA ARG A 285 -10.33 22.46 -13.03
C ARG A 285 -10.07 21.47 -11.93
N THR A 286 -8.87 20.93 -11.87
CA THR A 286 -8.55 19.85 -10.95
C THR A 286 -7.07 19.79 -10.61
N ARG A 287 -6.75 18.94 -9.61
CA ARG A 287 -5.45 18.31 -9.48
C ARG A 287 -5.36 17.21 -10.56
N TYR A 288 -4.70 17.57 -11.66
CA TYR A 288 -4.65 16.74 -12.84
C TYR A 288 -3.50 15.73 -12.78
N TYR A 289 -3.80 14.48 -13.04
CA TYR A 289 -2.85 13.38 -13.18
C TYR A 289 -2.53 13.24 -14.66
N VAL A 290 -1.30 13.63 -15.01
CA VAL A 290 -0.89 13.82 -16.41
C VAL A 290 -0.82 12.47 -17.12
N ASP A 291 -1.56 12.31 -18.22
CA ASP A 291 -1.51 11.16 -19.13
C ASP A 291 -1.68 9.78 -18.45
N ASP A 292 -2.28 9.72 -17.27
CA ASP A 292 -2.40 8.49 -16.46
C ASP A 292 -1.05 7.81 -16.22
N ILE A 293 0.03 8.59 -16.12
CA ILE A 293 1.39 8.08 -15.92
C ILE A 293 1.56 7.64 -14.48
N ALA A 294 2.01 6.41 -14.29
CA ALA A 294 2.33 5.79 -13.00
C ALA A 294 1.19 5.91 -11.95
N PRO A 295 -0.10 5.66 -12.27
CA PRO A 295 -1.18 5.91 -11.33
C PRO A 295 -1.07 5.09 -10.05
N HIS A 296 -0.52 3.88 -10.11
CA HIS A 296 -0.28 3.03 -8.95
C HIS A 296 0.87 3.51 -8.05
N VAL A 297 1.77 4.36 -8.58
CA VAL A 297 2.86 4.98 -7.80
C VAL A 297 2.42 6.34 -7.25
N VAL A 298 1.88 7.21 -8.11
CA VAL A 298 1.42 8.53 -7.66
C VAL A 298 0.18 8.42 -6.77
N GLY A 299 -0.69 7.44 -7.01
CA GLY A 299 -1.94 7.24 -6.28
C GLY A 299 -3.05 8.17 -6.76
N TYR A 300 -4.01 8.43 -5.90
CA TYR A 300 -5.16 9.30 -6.19
C TYR A 300 -5.70 9.97 -4.94
N MET A 301 -6.48 11.02 -5.14
CA MET A 301 -7.24 11.70 -4.09
C MET A 301 -8.74 11.43 -4.25
N SER A 302 -9.44 11.27 -3.13
CA SER A 302 -10.91 11.27 -3.13
C SER A 302 -11.48 12.10 -1.97
N ALA A 303 -12.78 12.41 -2.06
CA ALA A 303 -13.50 13.11 -1.01
C ALA A 303 -13.48 12.32 0.31
N ILE A 304 -13.49 13.05 1.43
CA ILE A 304 -13.67 12.49 2.77
C ILE A 304 -15.06 11.84 2.83
N GLN A 305 -15.12 10.56 3.22
CA GLN A 305 -16.38 9.83 3.35
C GLN A 305 -17.12 10.24 4.61
N LYS A 306 -18.44 10.03 4.63
CA LYS A 306 -19.29 10.47 5.74
C LYS A 306 -18.88 9.92 7.10
N ASP A 307 -18.44 8.68 7.14
CA ASP A 307 -17.97 7.98 8.35
C ASP A 307 -16.56 8.39 8.80
N GLU A 308 -15.79 9.08 7.93
CA GLU A 308 -14.45 9.60 8.22
C GLU A 308 -14.49 11.04 8.76
N VAL A 309 -15.59 11.78 8.61
CA VAL A 309 -15.66 13.23 8.85
C VAL A 309 -15.18 13.62 10.25
N GLU A 310 -15.60 12.90 11.30
CA GLU A 310 -15.19 13.21 12.66
C GLU A 310 -13.68 13.02 12.87
N VAL A 311 -13.13 11.91 12.36
CA VAL A 311 -11.69 11.62 12.46
C VAL A 311 -10.87 12.64 11.67
N MET A 312 -11.31 12.97 10.45
CA MET A 312 -10.62 13.93 9.60
C MET A 312 -10.70 15.36 10.15
N ALA A 313 -11.83 15.76 10.78
CA ALA A 313 -11.94 17.06 11.44
C ALA A 313 -10.92 17.20 12.57
N ARG A 314 -10.71 16.16 13.38
CA ARG A 314 -9.66 16.14 14.42
C ARG A 314 -8.24 16.21 13.86
N LEU A 315 -8.04 15.79 12.62
CA LEU A 315 -6.78 15.94 11.87
C LEU A 315 -6.69 17.28 11.12
N GLY A 316 -7.67 18.17 11.32
CA GLY A 316 -7.66 19.52 10.75
C GLY A 316 -8.17 19.61 9.31
N TYR A 317 -8.94 18.63 8.83
CA TYR A 317 -9.57 18.66 7.50
C TYR A 317 -11.03 19.11 7.57
N LYS A 318 -11.46 19.85 6.55
CA LYS A 318 -12.89 20.12 6.35
C LYS A 318 -13.57 18.90 5.73
N TRP A 319 -14.85 18.70 6.05
CA TRP A 319 -15.65 17.58 5.55
C TRP A 319 -15.75 17.49 4.02
N ASN A 320 -15.60 18.62 3.32
CA ASN A 320 -15.68 18.71 1.85
C ASN A 320 -14.32 18.70 1.15
N GLU A 321 -13.26 18.40 1.87
CA GLU A 321 -11.94 18.28 1.29
C GLU A 321 -11.69 16.90 0.67
N ARG A 322 -10.57 16.81 -0.03
CA ARG A 322 -10.06 15.56 -0.63
C ARG A 322 -8.72 15.24 -0.01
N ILE A 323 -8.49 13.97 0.22
CA ILE A 323 -7.25 13.45 0.84
C ILE A 323 -6.63 12.39 -0.05
N GLY A 324 -5.32 12.19 0.09
CA GLY A 324 -4.60 11.10 -0.58
C GLY A 324 -5.11 9.73 -0.09
N ARG A 325 -5.36 8.80 -1.03
CA ARG A 325 -5.93 7.48 -0.73
C ARG A 325 -4.97 6.34 -0.95
N ASP A 326 -4.02 6.52 -1.85
CA ASP A 326 -3.02 5.51 -2.17
C ASP A 326 -1.75 6.17 -2.73
N GLY A 327 -0.71 5.38 -2.93
CA GLY A 327 0.54 5.80 -3.54
C GLY A 327 1.20 6.99 -2.82
N LEU A 328 1.89 7.82 -3.60
CA LEU A 328 2.56 9.02 -3.08
C LEU A 328 1.59 10.10 -2.61
N GLU A 329 0.35 10.12 -3.11
CA GLU A 329 -0.68 11.02 -2.59
C GLU A 329 -1.00 10.73 -1.13
N LEU A 330 -1.04 9.45 -0.73
CA LEU A 330 -1.26 9.04 0.65
C LEU A 330 0.03 9.16 1.49
N TRP A 331 1.12 8.56 1.03
CA TRP A 331 2.40 8.58 1.77
C TRP A 331 2.93 9.99 1.97
N GLY A 332 2.80 10.81 0.94
CA GLY A 332 3.30 12.19 0.88
C GLY A 332 2.35 13.23 1.46
N GLU A 333 1.20 12.86 2.06
CA GLU A 333 0.18 13.79 2.55
C GLU A 333 0.79 14.91 3.41
N LYS A 334 1.67 14.57 4.35
CA LYS A 334 2.36 15.53 5.24
C LYS A 334 3.25 16.55 4.52
N TYR A 335 3.70 16.25 3.30
CA TYR A 335 4.50 17.17 2.48
C TYR A 335 3.62 17.90 1.47
N LEU A 336 2.80 17.14 0.74
CA LEU A 336 1.97 17.66 -0.34
C LEU A 336 0.87 18.60 0.16
N ALA A 337 0.28 18.34 1.33
CA ALA A 337 -0.76 19.20 1.90
C ALA A 337 -0.20 20.44 2.62
N GLY A 338 1.10 20.44 2.95
CA GLY A 338 1.70 21.45 3.80
C GLY A 338 1.17 21.39 5.24
N LYS A 339 1.64 22.28 6.09
CA LYS A 339 1.10 22.39 7.46
C LYS A 339 -0.06 23.38 7.49
N ARG A 340 -1.20 22.88 7.86
CA ARG A 340 -2.43 23.66 8.01
C ARG A 340 -2.33 24.56 9.24
N GLY A 341 -3.03 25.69 9.19
CA GLY A 341 -3.24 26.58 10.31
C GLY A 341 -4.72 26.91 10.44
N GLY A 342 -5.02 27.80 11.35
CA GLY A 342 -6.39 28.27 11.54
C GLY A 342 -6.50 29.37 12.57
N THR A 343 -7.70 29.96 12.63
CA THR A 343 -8.12 30.85 13.71
C THR A 343 -9.32 30.23 14.40
N LEU A 344 -9.18 29.88 15.67
CA LEU A 344 -10.26 29.29 16.46
C LEU A 344 -11.02 30.38 17.19
N TYR A 345 -12.29 30.53 16.86
CA TYR A 345 -13.21 31.50 17.45
C TYR A 345 -14.13 30.84 18.47
N VAL A 346 -14.57 31.66 19.45
CA VAL A 346 -15.79 31.42 20.24
C VAL A 346 -16.89 32.24 19.59
N MET A 347 -17.99 31.61 19.25
CA MET A 347 -19.19 32.22 18.69
C MET A 347 -20.33 32.12 19.69
N ASP A 348 -21.15 33.17 19.77
CA ASP A 348 -22.40 33.13 20.53
C ASP A 348 -23.51 32.36 19.76
N PRO A 349 -24.65 32.04 20.42
CA PRO A 349 -25.75 31.35 19.75
C PRO A 349 -26.33 32.11 18.53
N SER A 350 -26.05 33.41 18.37
CA SER A 350 -26.50 34.23 17.24
C SER A 350 -25.51 34.16 16.06
N GLY A 351 -24.36 33.51 16.22
CA GLY A 351 -23.29 33.44 15.25
C GLY A 351 -22.33 34.64 15.26
N LYS A 352 -22.35 35.46 16.31
CA LYS A 352 -21.41 36.58 16.47
C LYS A 352 -20.14 36.10 17.22
N THR A 353 -18.98 36.55 16.75
CA THR A 353 -17.69 36.29 17.42
C THR A 353 -17.65 36.94 18.78
N VAL A 354 -17.41 36.15 19.82
CA VAL A 354 -17.17 36.57 21.21
C VAL A 354 -15.69 36.87 21.41
N THR A 355 -14.82 35.94 21.03
CA THR A 355 -13.38 36.09 21.18
C THR A 355 -12.62 35.13 20.23
N VAL A 356 -11.32 35.38 20.09
CA VAL A 356 -10.38 34.45 19.43
C VAL A 356 -9.65 33.68 20.52
N LEU A 357 -9.67 32.35 20.46
CA LEU A 357 -8.97 31.48 21.41
C LEU A 357 -7.52 31.28 21.06
N ALA A 358 -7.26 31.06 19.78
CA ALA A 358 -5.93 30.79 19.23
C ALA A 358 -5.88 31.08 17.74
N ASP A 359 -4.69 31.42 17.23
CA ASP A 359 -4.41 31.66 15.82
C ASP A 359 -3.07 31.05 15.42
N SER A 360 -2.99 30.43 14.27
CA SER A 360 -1.74 29.97 13.69
C SER A 360 -1.67 30.20 12.19
N SER A 361 -0.44 30.37 11.69
CA SER A 361 -0.14 30.46 10.25
C SER A 361 0.06 29.06 9.64
N THR A 362 -0.05 29.01 8.31
CA THR A 362 0.30 27.83 7.51
C THR A 362 1.80 27.74 7.27
N GLU A 363 2.29 26.51 7.03
CA GLU A 363 3.58 26.29 6.37
C GLU A 363 3.32 25.79 4.93
N PRO A 364 4.13 26.24 3.96
CA PRO A 364 3.93 25.87 2.56
C PRO A 364 4.03 24.37 2.34
N SER A 365 3.29 23.86 1.38
CA SER A 365 3.41 22.51 0.89
C SER A 365 4.74 22.32 0.13
N GLN A 366 5.20 21.05 0.07
CA GLN A 366 6.47 20.67 -0.53
C GLN A 366 6.23 19.71 -1.69
N ALA A 367 6.85 19.99 -2.83
CA ALA A 367 6.78 19.15 -4.01
C ALA A 367 7.61 17.85 -3.82
N ILE A 368 7.08 16.75 -4.35
CA ILE A 368 7.78 15.48 -4.41
C ILE A 368 8.35 15.30 -5.82
N TYR A 369 9.65 15.08 -5.91
CA TYR A 369 10.33 14.62 -7.11
C TYR A 369 10.56 13.12 -6.97
N THR A 370 10.07 12.36 -7.93
CA THR A 370 10.20 10.91 -7.94
C THR A 370 11.50 10.46 -8.61
N THR A 371 11.89 9.22 -8.40
CA THR A 371 12.96 8.57 -9.14
C THR A 371 12.53 8.10 -10.53
N LEU A 372 11.24 8.17 -10.84
CA LEU A 372 10.68 7.73 -12.12
C LEU A 372 11.21 8.55 -13.29
N ASP A 373 11.49 7.86 -14.39
CA ASP A 373 11.72 8.45 -15.70
C ASP A 373 10.40 8.38 -16.47
N ARG A 374 9.80 9.53 -16.80
CA ARG A 374 8.48 9.62 -17.44
C ARG A 374 8.39 8.82 -18.72
N ASP A 375 9.40 8.92 -19.60
CA ASP A 375 9.37 8.28 -20.90
C ASP A 375 9.50 6.75 -20.78
N LEU A 376 10.36 6.29 -19.86
CA LEU A 376 10.52 4.88 -19.56
C LEU A 376 9.25 4.31 -18.92
N GLN A 377 8.64 5.04 -18.00
CA GLN A 377 7.37 4.68 -17.35
C GLN A 377 6.24 4.54 -18.38
N LEU A 378 6.10 5.51 -19.27
CA LEU A 378 5.09 5.47 -20.34
C LEU A 378 5.34 4.27 -21.28
N GLY A 379 6.60 4.02 -21.63
CA GLY A 379 6.96 2.86 -22.44
C GLY A 379 6.65 1.52 -21.76
N ALA A 380 6.86 1.43 -20.44
CA ALA A 380 6.50 0.25 -19.67
C ALA A 380 4.98 0.02 -19.62
N GLN A 381 4.19 1.09 -19.40
CA GLN A 381 2.72 1.01 -19.45
C GLN A 381 2.21 0.58 -20.83
N GLN A 382 2.78 1.15 -21.90
CA GLN A 382 2.41 0.80 -23.27
C GLN A 382 2.78 -0.66 -23.61
N ALA A 383 3.89 -1.17 -23.08
CA ALA A 383 4.28 -2.56 -23.27
C ALA A 383 3.34 -3.56 -22.60
N LEU A 384 2.66 -3.14 -21.55
CA LEU A 384 1.63 -3.92 -20.84
C LEU A 384 0.22 -3.75 -21.44
N ASN A 385 0.04 -2.87 -22.42
CA ASN A 385 -1.29 -2.62 -22.95
C ASN A 385 -1.91 -3.90 -23.53
N GLY A 386 -3.09 -4.27 -22.99
CA GLY A 386 -3.79 -5.52 -23.34
C GLY A 386 -3.36 -6.76 -22.53
N PHE A 387 -2.38 -6.65 -21.65
CA PHE A 387 -2.01 -7.70 -20.71
C PHE A 387 -2.44 -7.36 -19.29
N ILE A 388 -2.61 -8.38 -18.48
CA ILE A 388 -2.65 -8.25 -17.02
C ILE A 388 -1.25 -8.61 -16.50
N GLY A 389 -0.63 -7.72 -15.72
CA GLY A 389 0.73 -7.97 -15.25
C GLY A 389 1.44 -6.74 -14.71
N ALA A 390 2.76 -6.84 -14.58
CA ALA A 390 3.59 -5.75 -14.06
C ALA A 390 4.99 -5.72 -14.69
N ILE A 391 5.56 -4.50 -14.76
CA ILE A 391 6.96 -4.25 -15.09
C ILE A 391 7.56 -3.37 -13.99
N VAL A 392 8.71 -3.78 -13.45
CA VAL A 392 9.51 -2.99 -12.52
C VAL A 392 10.91 -2.83 -13.06
N VAL A 393 11.39 -1.59 -13.13
CA VAL A 393 12.74 -1.21 -13.56
C VAL A 393 13.43 -0.46 -12.43
N VAL A 394 14.56 -0.99 -11.97
CA VAL A 394 15.34 -0.38 -10.88
C VAL A 394 16.78 -0.10 -11.33
N ASN A 395 17.35 0.99 -10.86
CA ASN A 395 18.78 1.21 -10.92
C ASN A 395 19.47 0.18 -10.01
N LYS A 396 20.23 -0.76 -10.63
CA LYS A 396 20.79 -1.89 -9.89
C LYS A 396 21.82 -1.50 -8.81
N ASN A 397 22.36 -0.28 -8.86
CA ASN A 397 23.43 0.17 -7.97
C ASN A 397 22.96 1.12 -6.86
N THR A 398 21.68 1.54 -6.88
CA THR A 398 21.14 2.51 -5.92
C THR A 398 19.80 2.11 -5.32
N GLY A 399 19.03 1.25 -6.01
CA GLY A 399 17.65 0.90 -5.63
C GLY A 399 16.58 1.92 -6.08
N GLU A 400 16.96 2.97 -6.85
CA GLU A 400 16.00 3.89 -7.44
C GLU A 400 15.07 3.16 -8.40
N VAL A 401 13.76 3.27 -8.20
CA VAL A 401 12.76 2.75 -9.14
C VAL A 401 12.60 3.73 -10.29
N LEU A 402 13.03 3.34 -11.48
CA LEU A 402 12.99 4.20 -12.68
C LEU A 402 11.67 4.07 -13.45
N ALA A 403 11.02 2.93 -13.37
CA ALA A 403 9.67 2.70 -13.85
C ALA A 403 8.98 1.58 -13.05
N MET A 404 7.69 1.74 -12.81
CA MET A 404 6.83 0.75 -12.15
C MET A 404 5.45 0.80 -12.79
N ALA A 405 5.16 -0.16 -13.64
CA ALA A 405 3.88 -0.27 -14.33
C ALA A 405 3.10 -1.48 -13.83
N SER A 406 1.81 -1.29 -13.62
CA SER A 406 0.82 -2.33 -13.30
C SER A 406 -0.33 -2.24 -14.29
N SER A 407 -0.82 -3.37 -14.77
CA SER A 407 -1.92 -3.47 -15.74
C SER A 407 -2.94 -4.52 -15.27
N PRO A 408 -4.26 -4.26 -15.45
CA PRO A 408 -4.85 -3.05 -15.98
C PRO A 408 -4.50 -1.82 -15.18
N SER A 409 -4.39 -0.68 -15.86
CA SER A 409 -4.16 0.62 -15.25
C SER A 409 -5.47 1.37 -15.04
N PHE A 410 -5.42 2.52 -14.39
CA PHE A 410 -6.59 3.36 -14.18
C PHE A 410 -6.25 4.84 -14.37
N ASN A 411 -7.29 5.65 -14.61
CA ASN A 411 -7.19 7.11 -14.66
C ASN A 411 -7.54 7.71 -13.30
N PRO A 412 -6.59 8.29 -12.54
CA PRO A 412 -6.88 8.92 -11.24
C PRO A 412 -7.79 10.15 -11.35
N ASN A 413 -7.88 10.80 -12.53
CA ASN A 413 -8.77 11.93 -12.76
C ASN A 413 -10.26 11.55 -12.67
N LEU A 414 -10.59 10.25 -12.71
CA LEU A 414 -11.96 9.76 -12.51
C LEU A 414 -12.46 9.94 -11.07
N PHE A 415 -11.58 10.16 -10.10
CA PHE A 415 -11.98 10.50 -8.73
C PHE A 415 -12.33 11.98 -8.55
N GLU A 416 -12.24 12.80 -9.63
CA GLU A 416 -12.67 14.18 -9.63
C GLU A 416 -14.16 14.29 -9.97
N PRO A 417 -15.03 14.74 -9.05
CA PRO A 417 -16.48 14.79 -9.29
C PRO A 417 -16.90 15.71 -10.42
N THR A 418 -16.08 16.73 -10.74
CA THR A 418 -16.33 17.67 -11.83
C THR A 418 -15.88 17.15 -13.20
N ASN A 419 -15.18 16.03 -13.24
CA ASN A 419 -14.84 15.35 -14.49
C ASN A 419 -16.06 14.65 -15.05
N TYR A 420 -16.50 15.05 -16.23
CA TYR A 420 -17.71 14.51 -16.86
C TYR A 420 -17.58 13.00 -17.19
N ASN A 421 -16.39 12.51 -17.53
CA ASN A 421 -16.10 11.10 -17.77
C ASN A 421 -16.23 10.24 -16.51
N SER A 422 -16.03 10.82 -15.33
CA SER A 422 -16.09 10.11 -14.04
C SER A 422 -17.41 9.39 -13.81
N GLN A 423 -18.53 10.04 -14.14
CA GLN A 423 -19.88 9.50 -13.89
C GLN A 423 -20.12 8.15 -14.58
N LEU A 424 -19.47 7.90 -15.71
CA LEU A 424 -19.64 6.69 -16.51
C LEU A 424 -18.52 5.66 -16.29
N LEU A 425 -17.31 6.11 -16.00
CA LEU A 425 -16.12 5.25 -15.97
C LEU A 425 -15.70 4.83 -14.57
N ILE A 426 -16.08 5.57 -13.50
CA ILE A 426 -15.62 5.27 -12.14
C ILE A 426 -15.99 3.85 -11.67
N GLY A 427 -17.12 3.33 -12.14
CA GLY A 427 -17.55 1.96 -11.83
C GLY A 427 -16.58 0.88 -12.31
N ASN A 428 -15.86 1.13 -13.42
CA ASN A 428 -14.90 0.20 -13.99
C ASN A 428 -13.68 -0.01 -13.09
N LEU A 429 -13.38 0.96 -12.20
CA LEU A 429 -12.25 0.86 -11.26
C LEU A 429 -12.43 -0.25 -10.24
N TYR A 430 -13.66 -0.70 -10.02
CA TYR A 430 -14.03 -1.75 -9.06
C TYR A 430 -14.40 -3.08 -9.74
N GLY A 431 -14.06 -3.22 -11.04
CA GLY A 431 -14.31 -4.42 -11.83
C GLY A 431 -13.45 -5.61 -11.40
N GLU A 432 -13.74 -6.79 -11.98
CA GLU A 432 -13.06 -8.07 -11.68
C GLU A 432 -11.56 -8.02 -11.97
N ASP A 433 -11.14 -7.27 -12.98
CA ASP A 433 -9.73 -7.10 -13.36
C ASP A 433 -8.91 -6.28 -12.36
N ARG A 434 -9.58 -5.69 -11.34
CA ARG A 434 -8.96 -4.96 -10.24
C ARG A 434 -7.93 -3.90 -10.69
N PRO A 435 -8.31 -2.89 -11.46
CA PRO A 435 -7.36 -1.90 -12.00
C PRO A 435 -6.69 -1.03 -10.93
N LEU A 436 -7.29 -0.87 -9.74
CA LEU A 436 -6.68 -0.15 -8.62
C LEU A 436 -5.57 -0.96 -7.91
N TYR A 437 -5.48 -2.26 -8.18
CA TYR A 437 -4.53 -3.14 -7.52
C TYR A 437 -3.14 -3.01 -8.13
N ASN A 438 -2.16 -2.57 -7.32
CA ASN A 438 -0.78 -2.45 -7.79
C ASN A 438 -0.10 -3.81 -7.87
N ARG A 439 -0.13 -4.43 -9.04
CA ARG A 439 0.48 -5.73 -9.27
C ARG A 439 1.99 -5.74 -9.08
N ALA A 440 2.65 -4.59 -9.20
CA ALA A 440 4.10 -4.49 -9.04
C ALA A 440 4.57 -4.67 -7.59
N THR A 441 3.78 -4.16 -6.63
CA THR A 441 4.12 -4.18 -5.20
C THR A 441 3.22 -5.07 -4.35
N GLN A 442 1.99 -5.31 -4.80
CA GLN A 442 0.98 -6.09 -4.06
C GLN A 442 0.68 -7.44 -4.71
N GLY A 443 0.89 -7.57 -6.04
CA GLY A 443 0.71 -8.83 -6.76
C GLY A 443 1.66 -9.90 -6.23
N GLN A 444 1.11 -11.04 -5.81
CA GLN A 444 1.86 -12.16 -5.27
C GLN A 444 1.78 -13.33 -6.26
N TYR A 445 2.90 -13.65 -6.88
CA TYR A 445 2.97 -14.64 -7.95
C TYR A 445 3.97 -15.74 -7.63
N PRO A 446 3.69 -17.00 -8.04
CA PRO A 446 4.73 -18.01 -8.12
C PRO A 446 5.79 -17.56 -9.13
N LEU A 447 7.07 -17.75 -8.78
CA LEU A 447 8.18 -17.22 -9.60
C LEU A 447 8.60 -18.18 -10.72
N GLY A 448 8.24 -19.45 -10.59
CA GLY A 448 8.63 -20.48 -11.56
C GLY A 448 10.15 -20.55 -11.70
N SER A 449 10.60 -20.86 -12.90
CA SER A 449 12.02 -21.10 -13.19
C SER A 449 12.97 -19.92 -12.92
N VAL A 450 12.48 -18.71 -12.67
CA VAL A 450 13.34 -17.61 -12.20
C VAL A 450 13.90 -17.90 -10.81
N PHE A 451 13.14 -18.61 -9.97
CA PHE A 451 13.58 -18.99 -8.61
C PHE A 451 14.80 -19.93 -8.61
N LYS A 452 15.11 -20.60 -9.73
CA LYS A 452 16.31 -21.44 -9.87
C LYS A 452 17.61 -20.67 -9.65
N ILE A 453 17.63 -19.34 -9.81
CA ILE A 453 18.74 -18.47 -9.42
C ILE A 453 19.02 -18.61 -7.91
N VAL A 454 17.98 -18.57 -7.09
CA VAL A 454 18.06 -18.72 -5.63
C VAL A 454 18.43 -20.15 -5.24
N THR A 455 17.84 -21.13 -5.92
CA THR A 455 18.14 -22.56 -5.70
C THR A 455 19.59 -22.89 -6.05
N MET A 456 20.12 -22.37 -7.14
CA MET A 456 21.53 -22.51 -7.50
C MET A 456 22.45 -21.90 -6.45
N ALA A 457 22.08 -20.72 -5.93
CA ALA A 457 22.81 -20.09 -4.82
C ALA A 457 22.82 -20.94 -3.56
N ALA A 458 21.66 -21.55 -3.20
CA ALA A 458 21.57 -22.46 -2.07
C ALA A 458 22.39 -23.74 -2.28
N ALA A 459 22.38 -24.30 -3.48
CA ALA A 459 23.13 -25.48 -3.85
C ALA A 459 24.65 -25.22 -3.70
N LEU A 460 25.17 -24.15 -4.30
CA LEU A 460 26.58 -23.78 -4.20
C LEU A 460 26.99 -23.51 -2.74
N LYS A 461 26.21 -22.75 -2.01
CA LYS A 461 26.46 -22.44 -0.59
C LYS A 461 26.47 -23.68 0.30
N SER A 462 25.72 -24.73 -0.05
CA SER A 462 25.70 -25.99 0.71
C SER A 462 27.05 -26.70 0.75
N GLY A 463 27.92 -26.42 -0.23
CA GLY A 463 29.21 -27.12 -0.45
C GLY A 463 29.06 -28.52 -1.03
N ILE A 464 27.81 -29.01 -1.25
CA ILE A 464 27.53 -30.30 -1.87
C ILE A 464 27.66 -30.21 -3.39
N TYR A 465 27.24 -29.07 -3.95
CA TYR A 465 27.25 -28.79 -5.37
C TYR A 465 28.38 -27.83 -5.71
N THR A 466 29.03 -28.08 -6.84
CA THR A 466 30.04 -27.20 -7.45
C THR A 466 29.60 -26.80 -8.86
N PRO A 467 30.20 -25.80 -9.50
CA PRO A 467 29.89 -25.46 -10.88
C PRO A 467 30.03 -26.65 -11.85
N ASP A 468 30.93 -27.60 -11.55
CA ASP A 468 31.19 -28.78 -12.39
C ASP A 468 30.28 -29.96 -12.07
N THR A 469 29.41 -29.85 -11.06
CA THR A 469 28.43 -30.90 -10.75
C THR A 469 27.52 -31.11 -11.94
N THR A 470 27.41 -32.37 -12.42
CA THR A 470 26.61 -32.71 -13.61
C THR A 470 25.36 -33.49 -13.24
N TYR A 471 24.30 -33.30 -14.05
CA TYR A 471 23.06 -34.05 -13.97
C TYR A 471 22.51 -34.35 -15.37
N ASN A 472 21.97 -35.54 -15.57
CA ASN A 472 21.36 -35.91 -16.85
C ASN A 472 19.88 -35.45 -16.91
N CYS A 473 19.64 -34.36 -17.61
CA CYS A 473 18.34 -33.73 -17.78
C CYS A 473 17.48 -34.48 -18.80
N GLY A 474 16.80 -35.54 -18.37
CA GLY A 474 15.82 -36.30 -19.15
C GLY A 474 14.48 -35.60 -19.29
N TYR A 475 13.51 -36.26 -19.95
CA TYR A 475 12.13 -35.80 -20.01
C TYR A 475 11.42 -35.90 -18.64
N HIS A 476 11.77 -36.93 -17.87
CA HIS A 476 11.09 -37.31 -16.65
C HIS A 476 12.03 -37.23 -15.43
N PHE A 477 11.46 -36.94 -14.29
CA PHE A 477 12.09 -37.01 -12.98
C PHE A 477 11.33 -38.03 -12.14
N ASP A 478 11.99 -39.17 -11.86
CA ASP A 478 11.40 -40.35 -11.19
C ASP A 478 12.00 -40.60 -9.80
N GLU A 479 12.72 -39.62 -9.21
CA GLU A 479 13.36 -39.78 -7.90
C GLU A 479 12.38 -39.64 -6.72
N LEU A 480 11.13 -39.23 -6.98
CA LEU A 480 10.07 -39.19 -5.98
C LEU A 480 9.34 -40.55 -5.91
N VAL A 481 8.94 -40.97 -4.70
CA VAL A 481 8.19 -42.23 -4.52
C VAL A 481 6.79 -42.08 -5.11
N ASN A 482 6.45 -42.88 -6.10
CA ASN A 482 5.14 -42.94 -6.79
C ASN A 482 4.71 -41.65 -7.49
N VAL A 483 5.66 -40.76 -7.79
CA VAL A 483 5.39 -39.49 -8.53
C VAL A 483 6.45 -39.31 -9.59
N THR A 484 6.02 -39.16 -10.84
CA THR A 484 6.87 -38.75 -11.97
C THR A 484 6.53 -37.30 -12.32
N LEU A 485 7.54 -36.43 -12.40
CA LEU A 485 7.39 -35.05 -12.86
C LEU A 485 7.97 -34.93 -14.26
N ASN A 486 7.38 -34.05 -15.10
CA ASN A 486 7.78 -33.86 -16.48
C ASN A 486 8.58 -32.57 -16.64
N ASP A 487 9.70 -32.62 -17.36
CA ASP A 487 10.44 -31.44 -17.78
C ASP A 487 9.66 -30.70 -18.88
N TRP A 488 9.88 -29.40 -19.00
CA TRP A 488 9.28 -28.56 -20.06
C TRP A 488 9.62 -29.08 -21.47
N THR A 489 10.77 -29.75 -21.64
CA THR A 489 11.15 -30.36 -22.95
C THR A 489 10.22 -31.50 -23.34
N TYR A 490 9.65 -32.26 -22.36
CA TYR A 490 8.63 -33.26 -22.61
C TYR A 490 7.30 -32.64 -23.06
N ASP A 491 6.89 -31.58 -22.41
CA ASP A 491 5.65 -30.87 -22.75
C ASP A 491 5.72 -30.31 -24.20
N HIS A 492 6.88 -29.78 -24.58
CA HIS A 492 7.13 -29.33 -25.96
C HIS A 492 7.19 -30.50 -26.92
N PHE A 493 7.87 -31.61 -26.57
CA PHE A 493 7.88 -32.83 -27.39
C PHE A 493 6.46 -33.35 -27.67
N GLN A 494 5.56 -33.32 -26.68
CA GLN A 494 4.15 -33.70 -26.87
C GLN A 494 3.44 -32.77 -27.91
N LYS A 495 3.87 -31.52 -28.02
CA LYS A 495 3.29 -30.54 -28.97
C LYS A 495 3.92 -30.64 -30.38
N ASP A 496 5.24 -30.76 -30.48
CA ASP A 496 5.99 -30.63 -31.74
C ASP A 496 6.63 -31.93 -32.25
N GLY A 497 6.73 -32.97 -31.42
CA GLY A 497 7.37 -34.24 -31.72
C GLY A 497 8.88 -34.14 -31.98
N LYS A 498 9.52 -33.00 -31.77
CA LYS A 498 10.90 -32.72 -32.17
C LYS A 498 11.81 -32.33 -31.02
N THR A 499 11.26 -31.68 -29.96
CA THR A 499 12.04 -31.22 -28.82
C THR A 499 12.70 -32.40 -28.11
N GLN A 500 14.02 -32.31 -27.88
CA GLN A 500 14.80 -33.37 -27.26
C GLN A 500 15.11 -33.03 -25.79
N PRO A 501 15.35 -34.04 -24.93
CA PRO A 501 15.85 -33.83 -23.57
C PRO A 501 17.16 -33.04 -23.62
N SER A 502 17.43 -32.22 -22.56
CA SER A 502 18.63 -31.39 -22.53
C SER A 502 19.94 -32.18 -22.31
N GLY A 503 19.86 -33.44 -21.88
CA GLY A 503 21.00 -34.33 -21.69
C GLY A 503 21.88 -34.01 -20.48
N LEU A 504 23.16 -34.39 -20.54
CA LEU A 504 24.10 -34.16 -19.44
C LEU A 504 24.50 -32.67 -19.36
N LEU A 505 24.18 -32.02 -18.25
CA LEU A 505 24.42 -30.59 -18.03
C LEU A 505 25.23 -30.37 -16.75
N THR A 506 26.14 -29.42 -16.75
CA THR A 506 26.71 -28.85 -15.54
C THR A 506 25.71 -27.97 -14.83
N LEU A 507 25.94 -27.60 -13.56
CA LEU A 507 25.03 -26.76 -12.79
C LEU A 507 24.72 -25.40 -13.47
N PRO A 508 25.69 -24.62 -14.00
CA PRO A 508 25.43 -23.42 -14.79
C PRO A 508 24.64 -23.70 -16.08
N GLN A 509 24.93 -24.80 -16.78
CA GLN A 509 24.17 -25.22 -17.97
C GLN A 509 22.72 -25.62 -17.62
N GLY A 510 22.52 -26.21 -16.42
CA GLY A 510 21.19 -26.48 -15.88
C GLY A 510 20.36 -25.22 -15.69
N LEU A 511 20.97 -24.13 -15.20
CA LEU A 511 20.29 -22.81 -15.09
C LEU A 511 20.02 -22.21 -16.49
N MET A 512 20.99 -22.25 -17.40
CA MET A 512 20.88 -21.78 -18.78
C MET A 512 19.73 -22.47 -19.54
N ARG A 513 19.65 -23.81 -19.45
CA ARG A 513 18.62 -24.63 -20.09
C ARG A 513 17.31 -24.66 -19.31
N SER A 514 17.31 -24.10 -18.10
CA SER A 514 16.14 -24.15 -17.21
C SER A 514 15.67 -25.59 -16.89
N CYS A 515 16.60 -26.55 -16.81
CA CYS A 515 16.29 -27.97 -16.57
C CYS A 515 15.54 -28.17 -15.23
N ASN A 516 14.28 -28.57 -15.26
CA ASN A 516 13.52 -28.86 -14.05
C ASN A 516 14.06 -30.06 -13.26
N PRO A 517 14.35 -31.23 -13.90
CA PRO A 517 14.89 -32.40 -13.19
C PRO A 517 16.11 -32.13 -12.36
N PHE A 518 17.05 -31.32 -12.85
CA PHE A 518 18.25 -30.97 -12.07
C PHE A 518 17.90 -30.16 -10.80
N PHE A 519 17.01 -29.17 -10.91
CA PHE A 519 16.61 -28.35 -9.76
C PHE A 519 15.69 -29.10 -8.81
N TRP A 520 14.83 -30.00 -9.29
CA TRP A 520 14.07 -30.92 -8.42
C TRP A 520 15.00 -31.82 -7.64
N HIS A 521 16.05 -32.39 -8.31
CA HIS A 521 17.07 -33.18 -7.65
C HIS A 521 17.77 -32.40 -6.53
N ILE A 522 18.19 -31.16 -6.77
CA ILE A 522 18.80 -30.28 -5.76
C ILE A 522 17.85 -30.11 -4.58
N GLY A 523 16.58 -29.80 -4.83
CA GLY A 523 15.59 -29.64 -3.77
C GLY A 523 15.41 -30.89 -2.93
N LEU A 524 15.25 -32.03 -3.58
CA LEU A 524 15.08 -33.34 -2.92
C LEU A 524 16.33 -33.77 -2.16
N ASP A 525 17.53 -33.60 -2.74
CA ASP A 525 18.79 -33.99 -2.11
C ASP A 525 19.10 -33.17 -0.84
N LEU A 526 18.95 -31.83 -0.92
CA LEU A 526 19.09 -30.96 0.25
C LEU A 526 18.09 -31.34 1.34
N TYR A 527 16.83 -31.57 0.97
CA TYR A 527 15.78 -32.00 1.91
C TYR A 527 16.13 -33.32 2.58
N SER A 528 16.54 -34.32 1.80
CA SER A 528 16.87 -35.68 2.26
C SER A 528 18.11 -35.74 3.19
N ARG A 529 19.02 -34.78 3.01
CA ARG A 529 20.19 -34.59 3.91
C ARG A 529 19.87 -33.78 5.16
N GLY A 530 18.60 -33.42 5.41
CA GLY A 530 18.18 -32.63 6.57
C GLY A 530 18.43 -31.15 6.45
N MET A 531 18.84 -30.63 5.28
CA MET A 531 19.00 -29.20 4.98
C MET A 531 17.69 -28.59 4.48
N THR A 532 16.59 -28.89 5.17
CA THR A 532 15.22 -28.58 4.72
C THR A 532 14.92 -27.09 4.53
N THR A 533 15.65 -26.22 5.22
CA THR A 533 15.47 -24.76 5.14
C THR A 533 16.41 -24.07 4.14
N ALA A 534 17.40 -24.79 3.58
CA ALA A 534 18.51 -24.17 2.82
C ALA A 534 18.03 -23.26 1.69
N ILE A 535 17.07 -23.70 0.87
CA ILE A 535 16.51 -22.92 -0.24
C ILE A 535 15.67 -21.75 0.30
N SER A 536 14.80 -22.01 1.29
CA SER A 536 13.93 -20.99 1.87
C SER A 536 14.72 -19.90 2.61
N ASP A 537 15.79 -20.25 3.30
CA ASP A 537 16.68 -19.29 3.98
C ASP A 537 17.48 -18.49 2.97
N MET A 538 17.94 -19.12 1.88
CA MET A 538 18.57 -18.41 0.76
C MET A 538 17.60 -17.39 0.14
N ALA A 539 16.36 -17.77 -0.12
CA ALA A 539 15.34 -16.90 -0.65
C ALA A 539 15.08 -15.68 0.25
N ARG A 540 14.96 -15.91 1.58
CA ARG A 540 14.86 -14.80 2.55
C ARG A 540 16.12 -13.92 2.58
N GLY A 541 17.29 -14.51 2.37
CA GLY A 541 18.57 -13.80 2.21
C GLY A 541 18.64 -12.95 0.95
N PHE A 542 17.89 -13.32 -0.09
CA PHE A 542 17.70 -12.56 -1.32
C PHE A 542 16.61 -11.46 -1.19
N GLY A 543 16.08 -11.24 0.02
CA GLY A 543 15.07 -10.21 0.27
C GLY A 543 13.62 -10.66 0.05
N LEU A 544 13.39 -11.92 -0.38
CA LEU A 544 12.05 -12.44 -0.61
C LEU A 544 11.32 -12.72 0.72
N SER A 545 9.99 -12.59 0.72
CA SER A 545 9.13 -12.74 1.92
C SER A 545 9.43 -11.72 3.02
N LYS A 546 9.81 -10.50 2.64
CA LYS A 546 10.04 -9.37 3.53
C LYS A 546 9.53 -8.09 2.87
N SER A 547 9.13 -7.10 3.70
CA SER A 547 8.90 -5.74 3.20
C SER A 547 10.20 -5.20 2.61
N THR A 548 10.11 -4.57 1.44
CA THR A 548 11.23 -3.88 0.80
C THR A 548 11.47 -2.51 1.45
N GLY A 549 10.42 -1.94 2.06
CA GLY A 549 10.39 -0.64 2.70
C GLY A 549 10.21 0.51 1.70
N ILE A 550 9.71 0.24 0.49
CA ILE A 550 9.30 1.28 -0.47
C ILE A 550 8.22 2.18 0.14
N GLU A 551 8.09 3.41 -0.34
CA GLU A 551 7.19 4.44 0.22
C GLU A 551 5.70 4.13 0.01
N ILE A 552 5.35 3.30 -0.96
CA ILE A 552 3.96 2.96 -1.30
C ILE A 552 3.55 1.59 -0.74
N SER A 553 2.26 1.28 -0.76
CA SER A 553 1.73 0.02 -0.25
C SER A 553 2.33 -1.20 -0.94
N GLU A 554 2.77 -2.19 -0.15
CA GLU A 554 3.39 -3.42 -0.64
C GLU A 554 2.94 -4.65 0.15
N GLU A 555 3.06 -5.82 -0.49
CA GLU A 555 2.90 -7.14 0.12
C GLU A 555 4.25 -7.84 0.29
N THR A 556 4.34 -8.73 1.28
CA THR A 556 5.62 -9.39 1.59
C THR A 556 5.85 -10.70 0.85
N GLY A 557 4.82 -11.24 0.21
CA GLY A 557 4.90 -12.59 -0.38
C GLY A 557 4.98 -13.70 0.67
N ASN A 558 5.30 -14.91 0.22
CA ASN A 558 5.40 -16.10 1.07
C ASN A 558 6.52 -17.03 0.58
N ILE A 559 7.46 -17.38 1.45
CA ILE A 559 8.51 -18.38 1.18
C ILE A 559 8.36 -19.50 2.21
N PRO A 560 7.68 -20.60 1.88
CA PRO A 560 7.48 -21.72 2.80
C PRO A 560 8.76 -22.52 3.03
N VAL A 561 8.84 -23.18 4.18
CA VAL A 561 9.79 -24.29 4.40
C VAL A 561 9.08 -25.56 3.93
N PRO A 562 9.69 -26.36 3.04
CA PRO A 562 9.04 -27.58 2.53
C PRO A 562 8.79 -28.58 3.67
N ALA A 563 7.57 -29.13 3.69
CA ALA A 563 7.13 -30.14 4.66
C ALA A 563 7.26 -31.58 4.14
N SER A 564 7.46 -31.75 2.85
CA SER A 564 7.57 -33.06 2.19
C SER A 564 8.61 -33.06 1.07
N PRO A 565 9.06 -34.24 0.59
CA PRO A 565 9.89 -34.36 -0.61
C PRO A 565 9.31 -33.67 -1.84
N LEU A 566 8.01 -33.77 -2.07
CA LEU A 566 7.32 -33.12 -3.19
C LEU A 566 7.31 -31.58 -2.99
N ASP A 567 7.08 -31.08 -1.77
CA ASP A 567 7.17 -29.65 -1.51
C ASP A 567 8.56 -29.11 -1.76
N SER A 568 9.61 -29.91 -1.45
CA SER A 568 11.00 -29.49 -1.68
C SER A 568 11.33 -29.36 -3.17
N THR A 569 10.79 -30.25 -4.01
CA THR A 569 10.94 -30.16 -5.48
C THR A 569 10.18 -28.93 -6.03
N ASN A 570 8.96 -28.69 -5.58
CA ASN A 570 8.17 -27.52 -5.98
C ASN A 570 8.86 -26.21 -5.54
N ASN A 571 9.32 -26.13 -4.29
CA ASN A 571 10.03 -24.96 -3.78
C ASN A 571 11.30 -24.69 -4.61
N ALA A 572 12.07 -25.73 -4.98
CA ALA A 572 13.31 -25.57 -5.73
C ALA A 572 13.15 -24.94 -7.13
N ILE A 573 11.95 -24.95 -7.68
CA ILE A 573 11.64 -24.32 -8.98
C ILE A 573 10.65 -23.14 -8.86
N GLY A 574 10.42 -22.65 -7.61
CA GLY A 574 9.55 -21.50 -7.37
C GLY A 574 8.08 -21.73 -7.64
N GLN A 575 7.62 -22.96 -7.34
CA GLN A 575 6.23 -23.39 -7.46
C GLN A 575 5.61 -23.70 -6.09
N GLY A 576 4.36 -24.13 -6.07
CA GLY A 576 3.62 -24.42 -4.86
C GLY A 576 3.22 -23.13 -4.13
N ALA A 577 3.47 -23.05 -2.82
CA ALA A 577 3.11 -21.91 -1.99
C ALA A 577 4.19 -20.79 -1.96
N THR A 578 5.20 -20.86 -2.85
CA THR A 578 6.21 -19.81 -3.02
C THR A 578 5.59 -18.65 -3.80
N LEU A 579 5.42 -17.49 -3.15
CA LEU A 579 4.81 -16.29 -3.70
C LEU A 579 5.71 -15.08 -3.47
N VAL A 580 5.90 -14.25 -4.50
CA VAL A 580 6.75 -13.06 -4.45
C VAL A 580 6.11 -11.90 -5.22
N THR A 581 6.51 -10.65 -4.90
CA THR A 581 6.09 -9.49 -5.68
C THR A 581 7.09 -9.16 -6.79
N PRO A 582 6.67 -8.58 -7.92
CA PRO A 582 7.58 -8.15 -8.98
C PRO A 582 8.66 -7.17 -8.52
N LEU A 583 8.37 -6.31 -7.54
CA LEU A 583 9.37 -5.43 -6.93
C LEU A 583 10.46 -6.22 -6.22
N GLN A 584 10.10 -7.18 -5.36
CA GLN A 584 11.10 -8.06 -4.71
C GLN A 584 11.96 -8.79 -5.72
N VAL A 585 11.37 -9.19 -6.86
CA VAL A 585 12.09 -9.85 -7.93
C VAL A 585 13.07 -8.91 -8.61
N ALA A 586 12.68 -7.68 -8.94
CA ALA A 586 13.57 -6.68 -9.51
C ALA A 586 14.75 -6.37 -8.57
N ASP A 587 14.49 -6.27 -7.27
CA ASP A 587 15.50 -5.96 -6.25
C ASP A 587 16.54 -7.08 -6.12
N PHE A 588 16.14 -8.35 -6.01
CA PHE A 588 17.14 -9.42 -5.91
C PHE A 588 17.95 -9.59 -7.21
N VAL A 589 17.30 -9.38 -8.37
CA VAL A 589 17.99 -9.43 -9.66
C VAL A 589 18.98 -8.28 -9.80
N ALA A 590 18.63 -7.09 -9.28
CA ALA A 590 19.58 -5.97 -9.15
C ALA A 590 20.77 -6.34 -8.26
N ALA A 591 20.52 -6.98 -7.11
CA ALA A 591 21.56 -7.43 -6.20
C ALA A 591 22.48 -8.50 -6.85
N VAL A 592 21.92 -9.43 -7.63
CA VAL A 592 22.73 -10.36 -8.43
C VAL A 592 23.60 -9.60 -9.41
N GLY A 593 23.06 -8.61 -10.12
CA GLY A 593 23.75 -7.84 -11.15
C GLY A 593 24.81 -6.86 -10.64
N ASN A 594 24.75 -6.43 -9.37
CA ASN A 594 25.66 -5.43 -8.79
C ASN A 594 26.76 -6.00 -7.87
N GLY A 595 26.89 -7.33 -7.82
CA GLY A 595 27.91 -7.99 -6.97
C GLY A 595 27.40 -8.34 -5.56
N GLY A 596 26.08 -8.40 -5.34
CA GLY A 596 25.47 -8.97 -4.13
C GLY A 596 24.93 -7.96 -3.13
N THR A 597 24.86 -6.67 -3.46
CA THR A 597 24.30 -5.64 -2.58
C THR A 597 22.81 -5.47 -2.83
N LEU A 598 21.97 -5.75 -1.83
CA LEU A 598 20.53 -5.49 -1.85
C LEU A 598 20.27 -4.09 -1.31
N TYR A 599 19.78 -3.20 -2.15
CA TYR A 599 19.39 -1.85 -1.77
C TYR A 599 17.93 -1.79 -1.35
N LYS A 600 17.58 -0.82 -0.51
CA LYS A 600 16.18 -0.46 -0.28
C LYS A 600 15.66 0.27 -1.53
N PRO A 601 14.58 -0.22 -2.19
CA PRO A 601 13.99 0.49 -3.31
C PRO A 601 13.32 1.78 -2.86
N THR A 602 13.31 2.79 -3.72
CA THR A 602 12.63 4.06 -3.48
C THR A 602 12.01 4.61 -4.75
N VAL A 603 10.88 5.29 -4.60
CA VAL A 603 10.25 6.09 -5.67
C VAL A 603 10.36 7.60 -5.39
N VAL A 604 10.99 8.01 -4.28
CA VAL A 604 11.18 9.42 -3.91
C VAL A 604 12.65 9.80 -4.03
N GLU A 605 12.94 10.75 -4.93
CA GLU A 605 14.28 11.32 -5.11
C GLU A 605 14.54 12.46 -4.13
N LYS A 606 13.63 13.44 -4.07
CA LYS A 606 13.75 14.60 -3.19
C LYS A 606 12.41 15.25 -2.88
N ILE A 607 12.37 15.98 -1.79
CA ILE A 607 11.21 16.79 -1.36
C ILE A 607 11.66 18.23 -1.30
N VAL A 608 10.94 19.12 -2.02
CA VAL A 608 11.38 20.49 -2.27
C VAL A 608 10.26 21.47 -1.89
N PRO A 609 10.47 22.34 -0.89
CA PRO A 609 9.58 23.44 -0.58
C PRO A 609 9.68 24.56 -1.63
N PRO A 610 8.78 25.56 -1.61
CA PRO A 610 8.76 26.66 -2.61
C PRO A 610 10.03 27.52 -2.66
N ASP A 611 10.84 27.56 -1.59
CA ASP A 611 12.14 28.24 -1.57
C ASP A 611 13.23 27.52 -2.36
N GLY A 612 12.96 26.32 -2.85
CA GLY A 612 13.83 25.54 -3.71
C GLY A 612 14.93 24.77 -3.00
N GLN A 613 15.03 24.85 -1.66
CA GLN A 613 16.03 24.07 -0.89
C GLN A 613 15.43 22.72 -0.47
N PRO A 614 15.92 21.58 -0.97
CA PRO A 614 15.37 20.29 -0.61
C PRO A 614 15.41 20.03 0.91
N THR A 615 14.29 19.60 1.48
CA THR A 615 14.22 19.14 2.88
C THR A 615 14.56 17.65 3.01
N TYR A 616 14.49 16.92 1.91
CA TYR A 616 14.92 15.55 1.78
C TYR A 616 15.58 15.34 0.41
N VAL A 617 16.68 14.62 0.38
CA VAL A 617 17.34 14.11 -0.83
C VAL A 617 17.67 12.65 -0.60
N PHE A 618 17.29 11.81 -1.53
CA PHE A 618 17.59 10.38 -1.49
C PHE A 618 19.10 10.10 -1.45
N THR A 619 19.47 9.16 -0.63
CA THR A 619 20.80 8.53 -0.62
C THR A 619 20.62 7.00 -0.62
N PRO A 620 21.37 6.27 -1.46
CA PRO A 620 21.24 4.82 -1.52
C PRO A 620 21.41 4.17 -0.14
N THR A 621 20.44 3.35 0.25
CA THR A 621 20.45 2.65 1.53
C THR A 621 20.59 1.15 1.29
N ILE A 622 21.64 0.56 1.87
CA ILE A 622 21.87 -0.89 1.79
C ILE A 622 20.95 -1.57 2.81
N SER A 623 20.08 -2.46 2.33
CA SER A 623 19.24 -3.32 3.17
C SER A 623 20.02 -4.53 3.69
N SER A 624 20.77 -5.20 2.81
CA SER A 624 21.59 -6.38 3.15
C SER A 624 22.54 -6.74 2.02
N HIS A 625 23.29 -7.82 2.21
CA HIS A 625 24.06 -8.45 1.15
C HIS A 625 23.57 -9.88 0.93
N LEU A 626 23.60 -10.35 -0.33
CA LEU A 626 23.27 -11.72 -0.67
C LEU A 626 24.19 -12.68 0.10
N PRO A 627 23.66 -13.72 0.75
CA PRO A 627 24.44 -14.62 1.61
C PRO A 627 25.21 -15.69 0.81
N ILE A 628 25.96 -15.26 -0.19
CA ILE A 628 26.71 -16.13 -1.16
C ILE A 628 28.10 -15.55 -1.39
N SER A 629 29.07 -16.38 -1.75
CA SER A 629 30.42 -15.93 -2.10
C SER A 629 30.44 -15.17 -3.42
N SER A 630 31.41 -14.28 -3.61
CA SER A 630 31.59 -13.56 -4.87
C SER A 630 31.86 -14.51 -6.05
N THR A 631 32.59 -15.60 -5.83
CA THR A 631 32.88 -16.61 -6.84
C THR A 631 31.61 -17.33 -7.30
N ASP A 632 30.76 -17.78 -6.35
CA ASP A 632 29.50 -18.43 -6.67
C ASP A 632 28.53 -17.48 -7.35
N LEU A 633 28.51 -16.21 -6.90
CA LEU A 633 27.70 -15.17 -7.54
C LEU A 633 28.12 -14.93 -8.99
N THR A 634 29.44 -14.88 -9.28
CA THR A 634 29.95 -14.77 -10.64
C THR A 634 29.50 -15.97 -11.50
N THR A 635 29.54 -17.20 -10.95
CA THR A 635 29.05 -18.39 -11.63
C THR A 635 27.57 -18.26 -12.01
N ILE A 636 26.75 -17.71 -11.14
CA ILE A 636 25.33 -17.45 -11.41
C ILE A 636 25.16 -16.37 -12.49
N GLN A 637 25.93 -15.28 -12.41
CA GLN A 637 25.94 -14.20 -13.41
C GLN A 637 26.28 -14.73 -14.80
N ASP A 638 27.33 -15.55 -14.92
CA ASP A 638 27.75 -16.16 -16.18
C ASP A 638 26.70 -17.11 -16.75
N ALA A 639 26.03 -17.88 -15.89
CA ALA A 639 24.92 -18.73 -16.28
C ALA A 639 23.72 -17.90 -16.79
N MET A 640 23.40 -16.77 -16.17
CA MET A 640 22.36 -15.86 -16.62
C MET A 640 22.72 -15.16 -17.96
N VAL A 641 24.00 -14.87 -18.20
CA VAL A 641 24.47 -14.39 -19.50
C VAL A 641 24.26 -15.46 -20.57
N SER A 642 24.55 -16.72 -20.23
CA SER A 642 24.40 -17.86 -21.16
C SER A 642 22.95 -18.13 -21.55
N VAL A 643 21.96 -17.82 -20.72
CA VAL A 643 20.51 -17.88 -21.09
C VAL A 643 20.21 -17.08 -22.35
N ILE A 644 20.96 -16.00 -22.60
CA ILE A 644 20.78 -15.08 -23.73
C ILE A 644 21.75 -15.36 -24.85
N LYS A 645 23.03 -15.62 -24.53
CA LYS A 645 24.11 -15.70 -25.53
C LYS A 645 24.31 -17.09 -26.12
N ASP A 646 24.09 -18.16 -25.34
CA ASP A 646 24.28 -19.52 -25.82
C ASP A 646 23.13 -19.91 -26.78
N PRO A 647 23.42 -20.57 -27.93
CA PRO A 647 22.37 -21.03 -28.85
C PRO A 647 21.33 -21.95 -28.22
N HIS A 648 21.66 -22.64 -27.12
CA HIS A 648 20.75 -23.48 -26.35
C HIS A 648 20.06 -22.74 -25.21
N GLY A 649 20.39 -21.48 -24.95
CA GLY A 649 19.78 -20.66 -23.92
C GLY A 649 18.31 -20.39 -24.18
N THR A 650 17.49 -20.42 -23.13
CA THR A 650 16.01 -20.32 -23.23
C THR A 650 15.50 -18.99 -23.78
N ALA A 651 16.35 -17.94 -23.83
CA ALA A 651 16.00 -16.65 -24.41
C ALA A 651 16.83 -16.26 -25.64
N HIS A 652 17.74 -17.13 -26.12
CA HIS A 652 18.65 -16.80 -27.22
C HIS A 652 17.92 -16.25 -28.46
N GLN A 653 16.80 -16.85 -28.85
CA GLN A 653 16.04 -16.46 -30.05
C GLN A 653 15.42 -15.05 -29.95
N VAL A 654 15.27 -14.51 -28.73
CA VAL A 654 14.68 -13.19 -28.50
C VAL A 654 15.71 -12.07 -28.69
N PHE A 655 17.01 -12.35 -28.52
CA PHE A 655 18.07 -11.34 -28.50
C PHE A 655 19.07 -11.42 -29.69
N PRO A 656 18.62 -11.73 -30.95
CA PRO A 656 19.53 -11.73 -32.06
C PRO A 656 20.12 -10.33 -32.28
N ASN A 657 21.46 -10.24 -32.33
CA ASN A 657 22.19 -8.98 -32.57
C ASN A 657 21.80 -7.83 -31.61
N PHE A 658 21.38 -8.15 -30.37
CA PHE A 658 21.02 -7.12 -29.40
C PHE A 658 22.26 -6.33 -28.95
N PRO A 659 22.27 -4.97 -29.09
CA PRO A 659 23.49 -4.19 -28.94
C PRO A 659 23.92 -3.95 -27.49
N TYR A 660 23.06 -4.28 -26.54
CA TYR A 660 23.32 -4.03 -25.12
C TYR A 660 23.70 -5.32 -24.40
N ALA A 661 24.66 -5.22 -23.48
CA ALA A 661 25.08 -6.34 -22.64
C ALA A 661 24.00 -6.60 -21.55
N VAL A 662 23.41 -7.78 -21.59
CA VAL A 662 22.33 -8.19 -20.69
C VAL A 662 22.54 -9.63 -20.21
N ALA A 663 22.05 -9.89 -19.00
CA ALA A 663 21.88 -11.21 -18.41
C ALA A 663 20.43 -11.39 -18.01
N GLY A 664 19.90 -12.61 -18.07
CA GLY A 664 18.49 -12.80 -17.73
C GLY A 664 18.11 -14.25 -17.45
N LYS A 665 16.85 -14.44 -17.09
CA LYS A 665 16.25 -15.76 -16.85
C LYS A 665 14.77 -15.75 -17.24
N THR A 666 14.37 -16.71 -18.03
CA THR A 666 12.96 -17.01 -18.35
C THR A 666 12.27 -17.70 -17.18
N GLY A 667 10.99 -17.43 -17.00
CA GLY A 667 10.12 -18.12 -16.06
C GLY A 667 8.78 -18.45 -16.69
N THR A 668 8.26 -19.60 -16.35
CA THR A 668 6.93 -20.08 -16.68
C THR A 668 6.36 -20.63 -15.38
N ALA A 669 5.42 -19.92 -14.77
CA ALA A 669 4.89 -20.27 -13.46
C ALA A 669 3.47 -20.80 -13.61
N GLN A 670 3.25 -22.07 -13.25
CA GLN A 670 1.98 -22.77 -13.40
C GLN A 670 0.88 -22.13 -12.54
N ASP A 671 -0.33 -22.00 -13.11
CA ASP A 671 -1.53 -21.45 -12.46
C ASP A 671 -2.80 -22.23 -12.87
N PRO A 672 -2.83 -23.57 -12.68
CA PRO A 672 -3.95 -24.38 -13.12
C PRO A 672 -5.28 -23.96 -12.46
N PRO A 673 -6.42 -23.95 -13.19
CA PRO A 673 -6.59 -24.46 -14.55
C PRO A 673 -6.25 -23.48 -15.68
N ARG A 674 -5.74 -22.29 -15.34
CA ARG A 674 -5.37 -21.26 -16.32
C ARG A 674 -4.00 -21.54 -16.95
N ASP A 675 -3.69 -20.82 -18.01
CA ASP A 675 -2.35 -20.81 -18.61
C ASP A 675 -1.32 -20.30 -17.59
N PRO A 676 -0.05 -20.69 -17.67
CA PRO A 676 0.99 -20.21 -16.76
C PRO A 676 1.22 -18.71 -16.86
N HIS A 677 1.75 -18.10 -15.78
CA HIS A 677 2.28 -16.74 -15.83
C HIS A 677 3.62 -16.71 -16.56
N ALA A 678 3.76 -15.76 -17.48
CA ALA A 678 5.00 -15.53 -18.22
C ALA A 678 5.91 -14.56 -17.46
N TRP A 679 7.13 -15.01 -17.11
CA TRP A 679 8.14 -14.20 -16.44
C TRP A 679 9.40 -14.04 -17.31
N PHE A 680 9.97 -12.85 -17.27
CA PHE A 680 11.36 -12.62 -17.63
C PHE A 680 12.00 -11.61 -16.69
N VAL A 681 13.18 -11.93 -16.19
CA VAL A 681 13.94 -11.05 -15.32
C VAL A 681 15.38 -10.95 -15.81
N GLY A 682 15.99 -9.82 -15.58
CA GLY A 682 17.39 -9.66 -15.97
C GLY A 682 17.94 -8.30 -15.59
N TYR A 683 19.22 -8.12 -15.87
CA TYR A 683 19.91 -6.86 -15.62
C TYR A 683 20.86 -6.55 -16.79
N THR A 684 21.22 -5.26 -16.88
CA THR A 684 22.21 -4.77 -17.85
C THR A 684 23.60 -4.64 -17.18
N PHE A 685 24.63 -4.75 -17.99
CA PHE A 685 26.03 -4.46 -17.63
C PHE A 685 26.74 -3.74 -18.78
N VAL A 686 26.07 -2.71 -19.29
CA VAL A 686 26.54 -1.88 -20.42
C VAL A 686 27.65 -0.93 -19.96
N ASN A 687 27.64 -0.55 -18.68
CA ASN A 687 28.62 0.31 -18.01
C ASN A 687 28.81 1.67 -18.70
N ARG A 688 27.70 2.31 -19.10
CA ARG A 688 27.72 3.67 -19.67
C ARG A 688 27.85 4.71 -18.56
N PRO A 689 28.68 5.75 -18.71
CA PRO A 689 28.80 6.81 -17.70
C PRO A 689 27.59 7.74 -17.61
N ASP A 690 26.81 7.87 -18.69
CA ASP A 690 25.64 8.76 -18.79
C ASP A 690 24.31 8.11 -18.36
N LYS A 691 24.27 6.78 -18.32
CA LYS A 691 23.09 6.02 -17.91
C LYS A 691 23.49 4.81 -17.04
N PRO A 692 23.00 4.73 -15.79
CA PRO A 692 23.27 3.58 -14.94
C PRO A 692 22.68 2.30 -15.50
N ASP A 693 23.30 1.17 -15.14
CA ASP A 693 22.75 -0.14 -15.44
C ASP A 693 21.50 -0.41 -14.62
N ILE A 694 20.54 -1.11 -15.21
CA ILE A 694 19.21 -1.39 -14.66
C ILE A 694 18.99 -2.88 -14.44
N ALA A 695 18.12 -3.22 -13.51
CA ALA A 695 17.47 -4.52 -13.42
C ALA A 695 15.98 -4.38 -13.72
N VAL A 696 15.43 -5.37 -14.40
CA VAL A 696 14.04 -5.36 -14.87
C VAL A 696 13.37 -6.69 -14.53
N ALA A 697 12.17 -6.62 -13.96
CA ALA A 697 11.27 -7.76 -13.80
C ALA A 697 10.01 -7.53 -14.62
N VAL A 698 9.62 -8.51 -15.41
CA VAL A 698 8.39 -8.52 -16.22
C VAL A 698 7.59 -9.76 -15.84
N VAL A 699 6.33 -9.57 -15.46
CA VAL A 699 5.35 -10.64 -15.28
C VAL A 699 4.09 -10.34 -16.06
N LEU A 700 3.57 -11.36 -16.77
CA LEU A 700 2.28 -11.31 -17.45
C LEU A 700 1.43 -12.48 -16.96
N GLU A 701 0.23 -12.18 -16.47
CA GLU A 701 -0.67 -13.21 -15.97
C GLU A 701 -1.21 -14.07 -17.13
N ASN A 702 -1.10 -15.38 -16.98
CA ASN A 702 -1.75 -16.38 -17.84
C ASN A 702 -1.44 -16.26 -19.35
N GLN A 703 -0.21 -15.88 -19.69
CA GLN A 703 0.24 -15.74 -21.09
C GLN A 703 1.09 -16.93 -21.59
N GLY A 704 1.43 -17.89 -20.72
CA GLY A 704 2.23 -19.06 -21.10
C GLY A 704 3.73 -18.86 -20.94
N GLU A 705 4.50 -18.99 -22.02
CA GLU A 705 5.96 -19.01 -21.94
C GLU A 705 6.57 -17.62 -21.78
N GLY A 706 7.49 -17.49 -20.80
CA GLY A 706 8.20 -16.23 -20.53
C GLY A 706 9.10 -15.80 -21.70
N SER A 707 9.63 -16.76 -22.50
CA SER A 707 10.40 -16.47 -23.72
C SER A 707 9.58 -15.78 -24.81
N ASP A 708 8.29 -16.10 -24.91
CA ASP A 708 7.45 -15.65 -26.00
C ASP A 708 6.89 -14.23 -25.77
N TRP A 709 6.65 -13.87 -24.53
CA TRP A 709 5.96 -12.63 -24.15
C TRP A 709 6.81 -11.70 -23.26
N ALA A 710 7.29 -12.18 -22.12
CA ALA A 710 7.98 -11.34 -21.16
C ALA A 710 9.41 -10.95 -21.59
N ALA A 711 10.13 -11.86 -22.27
CA ALA A 711 11.49 -11.59 -22.75
C ALA A 711 11.53 -10.52 -23.87
N PRO A 712 10.64 -10.53 -24.89
CA PRO A 712 10.54 -9.42 -25.84
C PRO A 712 10.25 -8.07 -25.18
N ILE A 713 9.37 -8.03 -24.16
CA ILE A 713 9.08 -6.81 -23.40
C ILE A 713 10.33 -6.32 -22.69
N PHE A 714 11.04 -7.20 -21.95
CA PHE A 714 12.32 -6.85 -21.32
C PHE A 714 13.30 -6.24 -22.34
N ARG A 715 13.48 -6.90 -23.48
CA ARG A 715 14.33 -6.40 -24.57
C ARG A 715 13.92 -5.00 -25.02
N GLY A 716 12.62 -4.76 -25.21
CA GLY A 716 12.08 -3.47 -25.61
C GLY A 716 12.31 -2.37 -24.55
N ILE A 717 12.15 -2.69 -23.27
CA ILE A 717 12.40 -1.77 -22.15
C ILE A 717 13.88 -1.38 -22.09
N VAL A 718 14.81 -2.34 -22.19
CA VAL A 718 16.25 -2.05 -22.21
C VAL A 718 16.61 -1.19 -23.42
N GLN A 719 16.06 -1.49 -24.59
CA GLN A 719 16.28 -0.69 -25.80
C GLN A 719 15.76 0.75 -25.60
N LEU A 720 14.54 0.92 -25.14
CA LEU A 720 13.95 2.24 -24.85
C LEU A 720 14.84 3.02 -23.88
N TYR A 721 15.26 2.39 -22.78
CA TYR A 721 16.06 3.04 -21.77
C TYR A 721 17.37 3.58 -22.35
N PHE A 722 18.14 2.79 -23.11
CA PHE A 722 19.44 3.21 -23.61
C PHE A 722 19.42 4.04 -24.89
N SER A 723 18.43 3.84 -25.77
CA SER A 723 18.37 4.54 -27.07
C SER A 723 17.33 5.65 -27.15
N GLY A 724 16.36 5.70 -26.21
CA GLY A 724 15.18 6.56 -26.32
C GLY A 724 14.19 6.09 -27.39
N GLN A 725 14.45 4.96 -28.05
CA GLN A 725 13.62 4.46 -29.14
C GLN A 725 12.78 3.26 -28.66
N ARG A 726 11.47 3.40 -28.76
CA ARG A 726 10.53 2.33 -28.45
C ARG A 726 10.55 1.27 -29.56
N SER A 727 10.63 0.00 -29.15
CA SER A 727 10.36 -1.13 -30.06
C SER A 727 8.86 -1.29 -30.27
N THR A 728 8.44 -1.55 -31.50
CA THR A 728 7.08 -2.04 -31.78
C THR A 728 7.06 -3.55 -31.56
N PHE A 729 6.15 -4.03 -30.73
CA PHE A 729 6.02 -5.46 -30.48
C PHE A 729 5.19 -6.14 -31.57
N PRO A 730 5.44 -7.43 -31.90
CA PRO A 730 4.70 -8.15 -32.95
C PRO A 730 3.18 -8.11 -32.76
N TRP A 731 2.71 -8.18 -31.52
CA TRP A 731 1.27 -8.14 -31.18
C TRP A 731 0.63 -6.75 -31.32
N GLU A 732 1.41 -5.68 -31.37
CA GLU A 732 0.87 -4.33 -31.59
C GLU A 732 0.44 -4.10 -33.03
N THR A 733 1.02 -4.84 -33.98
CA THR A 733 0.78 -4.70 -35.42
C THR A 733 -0.21 -5.74 -35.98
N GLN A 734 -0.59 -6.73 -35.17
CA GLN A 734 -1.52 -7.80 -35.55
C GLN A 734 -2.72 -7.83 -34.60
N PRO A 735 -3.80 -7.07 -34.84
CA PRO A 735 -5.02 -7.15 -34.07
C PRO A 735 -5.57 -8.57 -34.05
N GLY A 736 -5.81 -9.13 -32.87
CA GLY A 736 -6.36 -10.49 -32.72
C GLY A 736 -5.37 -11.56 -32.27
N VAL A 737 -4.08 -11.27 -32.10
CA VAL A 737 -3.12 -12.20 -31.48
C VAL A 737 -3.24 -12.17 -29.94
N TRP A 738 -4.04 -11.26 -29.40
CA TRP A 738 -4.36 -11.17 -27.98
C TRP A 738 -5.19 -12.37 -27.56
N LYS A 739 -4.64 -13.24 -26.73
CA LYS A 739 -5.49 -14.09 -25.89
C LYS A 739 -6.09 -13.21 -24.82
N THR A 740 -7.23 -12.58 -25.11
CA THR A 740 -8.12 -12.12 -24.03
C THR A 740 -8.35 -13.33 -23.15
N PRO A 741 -8.20 -13.24 -21.81
CA PRO A 741 -8.60 -14.32 -20.93
C PRO A 741 -10.06 -14.63 -21.27
N THR A 742 -10.33 -15.81 -21.81
CA THR A 742 -11.70 -16.27 -21.99
C THR A 742 -12.25 -16.37 -20.57
N PRO A 743 -13.35 -15.68 -20.23
CA PRO A 743 -13.96 -15.87 -18.94
C PRO A 743 -14.21 -17.36 -18.80
N SER A 744 -13.66 -18.01 -17.77
CA SER A 744 -13.98 -19.39 -17.47
C SER A 744 -15.48 -19.46 -17.35
N VAL A 745 -16.13 -20.18 -18.24
CA VAL A 745 -17.52 -20.60 -18.05
C VAL A 745 -17.49 -21.34 -16.72
N THR A 746 -18.03 -20.70 -15.70
CA THR A 746 -18.31 -21.38 -14.44
C THR A 746 -19.23 -22.52 -14.80
N ASP A 747 -18.70 -23.74 -14.75
CA ASP A 747 -19.49 -24.94 -14.74
C ASP A 747 -20.49 -24.79 -13.60
N THR A 748 -21.72 -24.49 -13.96
CA THR A 748 -22.86 -24.58 -13.07
C THR A 748 -22.90 -26.03 -12.59
N PRO A 749 -22.83 -26.33 -11.28
CA PRO A 749 -22.95 -27.69 -10.84
C PRO A 749 -24.32 -28.22 -11.29
N SER A 750 -24.29 -29.28 -12.08
CA SER A 750 -25.48 -30.03 -12.45
C SER A 750 -26.18 -30.53 -11.18
N PRO A 751 -27.50 -30.30 -11.02
CA PRO A 751 -28.21 -30.84 -9.87
C PRO A 751 -28.53 -32.30 -10.14
N GLN A 752 -27.65 -33.19 -9.72
CA GLN A 752 -27.95 -34.60 -9.51
C GLN A 752 -26.90 -35.22 -8.56
N ASP A 753 -27.28 -35.41 -7.31
CA ASP A 753 -27.47 -36.67 -6.62
C ASP A 753 -27.72 -36.43 -5.15
N THR A 754 -28.99 -36.14 -4.83
CA THR A 754 -29.53 -36.47 -3.52
C THR A 754 -30.04 -37.92 -3.57
N ALA A 755 -29.30 -38.82 -2.98
CA ALA A 755 -29.79 -40.12 -2.54
C ALA A 755 -29.45 -40.31 -1.08
N THR A 756 -30.43 -40.11 -0.26
CA THR A 756 -30.58 -40.65 1.09
C THR A 756 -30.81 -42.21 1.03
N PRO A 757 -30.65 -43.00 2.11
CA PRO A 757 -30.93 -42.69 3.48
C PRO A 757 -29.74 -42.58 4.42
#